data_5295ff87b55294a9ebface328445aaae
#
_entry.id   5295ff87b55294a9ebface328445aaae
#
_cell.length_a   1.000
_cell.length_b   1.000
_cell.length_c   1.000
_cell.angle_alpha   90.00
_cell.angle_beta   90.00
_cell.angle_gamma   90.00
#
_symmetry.space_group_name_H-M   'P 1'
#
loop_
_entity.id
_entity.type
_entity.pdbx_description
1 polymer ?
#
loop_
_entity_poly.entity_id
_entity_poly.type
_entity_poly.pdbx_seq_one_letter_code
_entity_poly.pdbx_strand_id
1 'polypeptide(L)'
;MPTVQTYIAKKVTTKLNENFGANINISRLGLNWKGEVDIKDVYIEDHHSDTLIYVKTLNTNLLSLKNLVEGDLYFGFIELNKAKFYIKTYKGEKSDNVSIFANKFNSTSPSSGNIFVLKANNIKFSDCDVKITNENLEQSEVFNLSNINIESEIFSIVGPNVNTAIKQLSLKSQRGLDIKNLAGIFSYSLTSISLKQLKLKTDDSFINGAIIMNYKEGELSNFVNKVDLNIHFNEAKISTNDLNTFYNEFGINQDLLIDGDIEGTLNNLTFSNGQIKSGLIKITGDYNFIDLLSNKNDFAIYANNHSISLNYNSLKGLMPKVLGKVFPKEISNLGTIKFNGSTTFTKTYLTTSSILISALGSAKINATIHHLNEEEKAEYSGDIDFENFDLGSLANTKSLGNITSKLNIKGVGFTQKSLDAKVTGEINSFVFENYNYKNITLSGNFKHPLFDGELNIDDPNLKLTFNGLIDISEKLNRFDFKTDIEYAELNKLNLMKRDSISVFVGKIDMNMIGNNLNNTYGSISFKETFYQTENNDFYFNDFLITSKKDGLKRVIDINSPDIMTGYISGEFLIEDIPDLFINGVGSIYANFKPKKITKNEYINFDFEIYNKLIGIFVPQLEFGNDTRIKGSVYSNESKIKFDFESPEMIVFNNYLGKVK
;
A
#
# COMPACT_ATOMS: atom_id res chain seq x y z
N MET A 1 3.04 56.82 -53.65
CA MET A 1 3.64 55.75 -52.88
C MET A 1 2.65 54.63 -52.42
N PRO A 2 1.39 54.83 -52.13
CA PRO A 2 0.45 53.74 -51.76
C PRO A 2 0.35 52.66 -52.84
N THR A 3 0.33 53.01 -54.09
CA THR A 3 0.22 52.07 -55.26
C THR A 3 1.41 51.13 -55.39
N VAL A 4 2.64 51.56 -55.08
CA VAL A 4 3.84 50.68 -55.10
C VAL A 4 3.83 49.70 -53.94
N GLN A 5 3.40 50.17 -52.78
CA GLN A 5 3.29 49.33 -51.56
C GLN A 5 2.24 48.22 -51.74
N THR A 6 1.06 48.56 -52.26
CA THR A 6 0.00 47.58 -52.58
C THR A 6 0.47 46.57 -53.69
N TYR A 7 1.22 47.03 -54.68
CA TYR A 7 1.76 46.19 -55.71
C TYR A 7 2.78 45.17 -55.16
N ILE A 8 3.69 45.64 -54.28
CA ILE A 8 4.70 44.73 -53.64
C ILE A 8 3.97 43.72 -52.74
N ALA A 9 3.02 44.14 -51.91
CA ALA A 9 2.24 43.24 -51.09
C ALA A 9 1.55 42.18 -51.91
N LYS A 10 0.83 42.56 -52.97
CA LYS A 10 0.13 41.65 -53.86
C LYS A 10 1.07 40.68 -54.58
N LYS A 11 2.23 41.15 -55.03
CA LYS A 11 3.23 40.29 -55.70
C LYS A 11 3.82 39.26 -54.74
N VAL A 12 4.15 39.63 -53.51
CA VAL A 12 4.70 38.73 -52.49
C VAL A 12 3.66 37.68 -52.08
N THR A 13 2.43 38.11 -51.72
CA THR A 13 1.38 37.19 -51.34
C THR A 13 0.97 36.23 -52.47
N THR A 14 0.86 36.75 -53.73
CA THR A 14 0.58 35.90 -54.90
C THR A 14 1.67 34.84 -55.08
N LYS A 15 2.95 35.26 -54.99
CA LYS A 15 4.05 34.29 -55.14
C LYS A 15 4.11 33.24 -54.04
N LEU A 16 3.85 33.62 -52.77
CA LEU A 16 3.76 32.68 -51.67
C LEU A 16 2.59 31.71 -51.83
N ASN A 17 1.42 32.24 -52.23
CA ASN A 17 0.21 31.44 -52.44
C ASN A 17 0.38 30.47 -53.62
N GLU A 18 0.99 30.91 -54.74
CA GLU A 18 1.24 30.06 -55.92
C GLU A 18 2.32 29.00 -55.66
N ASN A 19 3.44 29.38 -55.00
CA ASN A 19 4.55 28.46 -54.78
C ASN A 19 4.25 27.38 -53.75
N PHE A 20 3.46 27.69 -52.73
CA PHE A 20 3.26 26.78 -51.58
C PHE A 20 1.81 26.36 -51.41
N GLY A 21 0.88 26.76 -52.30
CA GLY A 21 -0.54 26.44 -52.15
C GLY A 21 -1.15 26.99 -50.82
N ALA A 22 -0.56 28.10 -50.34
CA ALA A 22 -1.06 28.78 -49.15
C ALA A 22 -2.19 29.76 -49.53
N ASN A 23 -3.00 30.17 -48.54
CA ASN A 23 -3.98 31.24 -48.74
C ASN A 23 -3.69 32.32 -47.70
N ILE A 24 -2.78 33.23 -48.09
CA ILE A 24 -2.29 34.35 -47.30
C ILE A 24 -2.86 35.66 -47.83
N ASN A 25 -3.57 36.41 -46.99
CA ASN A 25 -4.15 37.70 -47.30
C ASN A 25 -3.61 38.79 -46.36
N ILE A 26 -3.41 40.00 -46.87
CA ILE A 26 -2.91 41.14 -46.15
C ILE A 26 -3.78 42.34 -46.52
N SER A 27 -4.36 43.02 -45.52
CA SER A 27 -5.20 44.18 -45.80
C SER A 27 -4.39 45.46 -46.12
N ARG A 28 -3.27 45.67 -45.44
CA ARG A 28 -2.43 46.84 -45.66
C ARG A 28 -0.95 46.55 -45.44
N LEU A 29 -0.12 47.02 -46.34
CA LEU A 29 1.34 47.07 -46.21
C LEU A 29 1.83 48.49 -46.28
N GLY A 30 2.53 48.93 -45.22
CA GLY A 30 3.28 50.19 -45.17
C GLY A 30 4.76 49.91 -45.25
N LEU A 31 5.49 50.59 -46.14
CA LEU A 31 6.95 50.53 -46.24
C LEU A 31 7.48 51.95 -46.09
N ASN A 32 8.37 52.17 -45.12
CA ASN A 32 9.03 53.46 -44.94
C ASN A 32 10.41 53.43 -45.68
N TRP A 33 11.02 54.65 -45.79
CA TRP A 33 12.29 54.80 -46.49
C TRP A 33 13.49 54.19 -45.76
N LYS A 34 13.31 53.77 -44.44
CA LYS A 34 14.33 53.05 -43.67
C LYS A 34 14.28 51.53 -43.85
N GLY A 35 13.38 51.04 -44.69
CA GLY A 35 13.15 49.60 -44.86
C GLY A 35 12.26 48.95 -43.81
N GLU A 36 11.64 49.74 -42.90
CA GLU A 36 10.66 49.21 -41.95
C GLU A 36 9.34 48.97 -42.65
N VAL A 37 8.72 47.83 -42.33
CA VAL A 37 7.47 47.35 -42.91
C VAL A 37 6.44 47.20 -41.80
N ASP A 38 5.30 47.86 -41.97
CA ASP A 38 4.09 47.75 -41.11
C ASP A 38 3.00 47.05 -41.93
N ILE A 39 2.59 45.87 -41.47
CA ILE A 39 1.54 45.08 -42.09
C ILE A 39 0.37 44.99 -41.11
N LYS A 40 -0.86 45.18 -41.64
CA LYS A 40 -2.08 45.09 -40.84
C LYS A 40 -2.98 44.01 -41.36
N ASP A 41 -3.65 43.32 -40.40
CA ASP A 41 -4.63 42.30 -40.63
C ASP A 41 -4.11 41.24 -41.59
N VAL A 42 -3.04 40.56 -41.18
CA VAL A 42 -2.55 39.36 -41.86
C VAL A 42 -3.47 38.19 -41.53
N TYR A 43 -3.95 37.51 -42.56
CA TYR A 43 -4.89 36.41 -42.45
C TYR A 43 -4.39 35.22 -43.23
N ILE A 44 -4.27 34.08 -42.57
CA ILE A 44 -3.87 32.80 -43.16
C ILE A 44 -4.95 31.78 -42.91
N GLU A 45 -5.40 31.13 -43.99
CA GLU A 45 -6.42 30.08 -43.95
C GLU A 45 -5.78 28.70 -43.95
N ASP A 46 -6.48 27.76 -43.32
CA ASP A 46 -6.11 26.34 -43.37
C ASP A 46 -6.70 25.64 -44.61
N HIS A 47 -6.64 24.32 -44.66
CA HIS A 47 -7.12 23.49 -45.77
C HIS A 47 -8.65 23.37 -45.84
N HIS A 48 -9.36 23.77 -44.78
CA HIS A 48 -10.83 23.92 -44.79
C HIS A 48 -11.30 25.36 -45.02
N SER A 49 -10.38 26.28 -45.34
CA SER A 49 -10.64 27.72 -45.47
C SER A 49 -11.09 28.38 -44.15
N ASP A 50 -10.84 27.73 -43.02
CA ASP A 50 -11.00 28.35 -41.71
C ASP A 50 -9.74 29.15 -41.35
N THR A 51 -9.86 30.10 -40.40
CA THR A 51 -8.72 30.88 -39.92
C THR A 51 -7.71 29.97 -39.22
N LEU A 52 -6.49 29.90 -39.74
CA LEU A 52 -5.34 29.29 -39.09
C LEU A 52 -4.58 30.32 -38.24
N ILE A 53 -4.25 31.46 -38.85
CA ILE A 53 -3.52 32.54 -38.18
C ILE A 53 -4.15 33.89 -38.55
N TYR A 54 -4.41 34.70 -37.53
CA TYR A 54 -4.76 36.13 -37.69
C TYR A 54 -3.75 36.98 -36.92
N VAL A 55 -3.18 38.02 -37.55
CA VAL A 55 -2.28 38.98 -36.91
C VAL A 55 -2.78 40.38 -37.11
N LYS A 56 -3.12 41.08 -36.03
CA LYS A 56 -3.60 42.46 -36.11
C LYS A 56 -2.57 43.41 -36.64
N THR A 57 -1.33 43.35 -36.12
CA THR A 57 -0.21 44.16 -36.61
C THR A 57 1.07 43.31 -36.61
N LEU A 58 1.81 43.41 -37.71
CA LEU A 58 3.12 42.82 -37.89
C LEU A 58 4.09 43.94 -38.30
N ASN A 59 5.08 44.22 -37.47
CA ASN A 59 6.16 45.14 -37.74
C ASN A 59 7.45 44.40 -38.00
N THR A 60 8.17 44.82 -39.01
CA THR A 60 9.45 44.17 -39.39
C THR A 60 10.37 45.15 -40.14
N ASN A 61 11.63 44.77 -40.29
CA ASN A 61 12.53 45.46 -41.22
C ASN A 61 13.11 44.42 -42.16
N LEU A 62 13.15 44.76 -43.46
CA LEU A 62 13.71 43.94 -44.48
C LEU A 62 15.25 44.10 -44.53
N LEU A 63 15.98 42.97 -44.45
CA LEU A 63 17.41 42.97 -44.62
C LEU A 63 17.82 42.94 -46.11
N SER A 64 16.94 42.40 -47.01
CA SER A 64 17.21 42.29 -48.45
C SER A 64 15.92 42.35 -49.27
N LEU A 65 15.77 43.40 -50.06
CA LEU A 65 14.69 43.48 -51.05
C LEU A 65 14.85 42.46 -52.19
N LYS A 66 16.07 42.10 -52.53
CA LYS A 66 16.36 41.10 -53.55
C LYS A 66 15.84 39.73 -53.14
N ASN A 67 16.17 39.28 -51.95
CA ASN A 67 15.71 38.01 -51.41
C ASN A 67 14.15 37.96 -51.26
N LEU A 68 13.54 39.06 -50.90
CA LEU A 68 12.09 39.16 -50.83
C LEU A 68 11.43 38.89 -52.20
N VAL A 69 12.03 39.41 -53.28
CA VAL A 69 11.54 39.18 -54.67
C VAL A 69 11.81 37.77 -55.13
N GLU A 70 12.89 37.16 -54.67
CA GLU A 70 13.27 35.74 -54.92
C GLU A 70 12.42 34.75 -54.09
N GLY A 71 11.74 35.20 -53.02
CA GLY A 71 10.84 34.42 -52.19
C GLY A 71 11.44 34.00 -50.87
N ASP A 72 12.66 34.40 -50.59
CA ASP A 72 13.33 34.22 -49.29
C ASP A 72 13.10 35.43 -48.40
N LEU A 73 12.66 35.18 -47.16
CA LEU A 73 12.27 36.21 -46.21
C LEU A 73 13.35 36.39 -45.13
N TYR A 74 14.15 37.45 -45.26
CA TYR A 74 15.21 37.77 -44.30
C TYR A 74 14.89 39.08 -43.58
N PHE A 75 14.67 38.99 -42.26
CA PHE A 75 14.28 40.12 -41.43
C PHE A 75 15.30 40.36 -40.31
N GLY A 76 15.50 41.62 -39.89
CA GLY A 76 16.27 41.93 -38.71
C GLY A 76 15.45 41.66 -37.45
N PHE A 77 14.18 42.07 -37.48
CA PHE A 77 13.23 41.74 -36.44
C PHE A 77 11.82 41.44 -36.99
N ILE A 78 11.02 40.70 -36.21
CA ILE A 78 9.60 40.49 -36.46
C ILE A 78 8.86 40.77 -35.14
N GLU A 79 7.95 41.74 -35.14
CA GLU A 79 7.03 41.97 -34.02
C GLU A 79 5.60 41.62 -34.43
N LEU A 80 4.96 40.70 -33.70
CA LEU A 80 3.55 40.37 -33.82
C LEU A 80 2.81 40.92 -32.60
N ASN A 81 1.74 41.65 -32.85
CA ASN A 81 0.88 42.15 -31.80
C ASN A 81 -0.56 41.70 -32.04
N LYS A 82 -1.14 41.10 -30.97
CA LYS A 82 -2.48 40.54 -30.96
C LYS A 82 -2.68 39.50 -32.08
N ALA A 83 -1.72 38.58 -32.20
CA ALA A 83 -1.85 37.42 -33.07
C ALA A 83 -2.75 36.34 -32.44
N LYS A 84 -3.55 35.70 -33.25
CA LYS A 84 -4.39 34.57 -32.85
C LYS A 84 -4.07 33.37 -33.70
N PHE A 85 -3.79 32.24 -33.05
CA PHE A 85 -3.48 30.97 -33.69
C PHE A 85 -4.58 29.97 -33.36
N TYR A 86 -5.18 29.35 -34.38
CA TYR A 86 -6.24 28.37 -34.26
C TYR A 86 -5.73 27.01 -34.75
N ILE A 87 -5.29 26.17 -33.80
CA ILE A 87 -4.81 24.83 -34.06
C ILE A 87 -5.99 23.89 -33.95
N LYS A 88 -6.38 23.24 -35.04
CA LYS A 88 -7.60 22.44 -35.08
C LYS A 88 -7.35 21.10 -35.76
N THR A 89 -7.77 20.02 -35.09
CA THR A 89 -7.93 18.70 -35.70
C THR A 89 -9.41 18.52 -36.04
N TYR A 90 -9.74 18.43 -37.31
CA TYR A 90 -11.13 18.28 -37.75
C TYR A 90 -11.64 16.84 -37.53
N LYS A 91 -12.96 16.70 -37.48
CA LYS A 91 -13.59 15.41 -37.26
C LYS A 91 -13.24 14.40 -38.35
N GLY A 92 -12.69 13.25 -37.95
CA GLY A 92 -12.23 12.20 -38.87
C GLY A 92 -10.81 12.37 -39.39
N GLU A 93 -10.16 13.51 -39.16
CA GLU A 93 -8.75 13.73 -39.53
C GLU A 93 -7.79 13.25 -38.42
N LYS A 94 -6.59 12.83 -38.84
CA LYS A 94 -5.52 12.38 -37.93
C LYS A 94 -4.54 13.49 -37.57
N SER A 95 -4.36 14.47 -38.47
CA SER A 95 -3.40 15.55 -38.33
C SER A 95 -4.14 16.87 -38.04
N ASP A 96 -3.52 17.73 -37.25
CA ASP A 96 -4.00 19.11 -37.09
C ASP A 96 -3.71 19.99 -38.29
N ASN A 97 -4.42 21.11 -38.41
CA ASN A 97 -4.33 22.03 -39.53
C ASN A 97 -2.95 22.73 -39.64
N VAL A 98 -2.23 22.92 -38.51
CA VAL A 98 -0.87 23.49 -38.53
C VAL A 98 0.10 22.50 -39.16
N SER A 99 0.03 21.22 -38.78
CA SER A 99 0.84 20.16 -39.38
C SER A 99 0.58 20.02 -40.88
N ILE A 100 -0.70 20.09 -41.32
CA ILE A 100 -1.06 20.06 -42.73
C ILE A 100 -0.53 21.32 -43.46
N PHE A 101 -0.62 22.48 -42.84
CA PHE A 101 -0.10 23.73 -43.39
C PHE A 101 1.45 23.69 -43.48
N ALA A 102 2.13 23.26 -42.43
CA ALA A 102 3.61 23.16 -42.42
C ALA A 102 4.13 22.19 -43.50
N ASN A 103 3.38 21.11 -43.75
CA ASN A 103 3.74 20.12 -44.77
C ASN A 103 3.72 20.70 -46.19
N LYS A 104 2.99 21.79 -46.46
CA LYS A 104 3.04 22.50 -47.76
C LYS A 104 4.44 23.08 -48.06
N PHE A 105 5.25 23.30 -47.06
CA PHE A 105 6.60 23.82 -47.16
C PHE A 105 7.68 22.72 -47.24
N ASN A 106 7.29 21.44 -47.27
CA ASN A 106 8.22 20.31 -47.40
C ASN A 106 8.71 20.20 -48.85
N SER A 107 10.01 20.00 -49.06
CA SER A 107 10.69 19.88 -50.36
C SER A 107 10.23 18.71 -51.23
N THR A 108 9.48 17.77 -50.66
CA THR A 108 8.88 16.63 -51.41
C THR A 108 7.51 16.94 -52.02
N SER A 109 7.02 18.16 -51.86
CA SER A 109 5.74 18.60 -52.42
C SER A 109 5.90 18.84 -53.95
N PRO A 110 5.00 18.31 -54.81
CA PRO A 110 5.16 18.33 -56.27
C PRO A 110 5.18 19.71 -56.92
N SER A 111 4.93 20.77 -56.22
CA SER A 111 4.54 22.05 -56.81
C SER A 111 5.65 23.05 -57.13
N SER A 112 6.88 22.97 -56.58
CA SER A 112 7.86 24.02 -56.91
C SER A 112 9.36 23.69 -56.79
N GLY A 113 9.76 22.65 -56.06
CA GLY A 113 11.21 22.39 -55.82
C GLY A 113 11.93 23.48 -54.98
N ASN A 114 11.25 24.55 -54.58
CA ASN A 114 11.81 25.64 -53.78
C ASN A 114 11.50 25.42 -52.32
N ILE A 115 12.54 25.46 -51.47
CA ILE A 115 12.41 25.37 -50.03
C ILE A 115 11.99 26.77 -49.50
N PHE A 116 10.94 26.84 -48.69
CA PHE A 116 10.58 28.07 -48.00
C PHE A 116 11.61 28.44 -46.95
N VAL A 117 12.10 29.67 -46.95
CA VAL A 117 13.07 30.17 -46.00
C VAL A 117 12.57 31.48 -45.41
N LEU A 118 12.41 31.51 -44.06
CA LEU A 118 12.17 32.75 -43.29
C LEU A 118 13.18 32.81 -42.15
N LYS A 119 13.93 33.89 -42.03
CA LYS A 119 14.89 34.11 -40.94
C LYS A 119 14.70 35.48 -40.35
N ALA A 120 14.84 35.57 -39.00
CA ALA A 120 14.85 36.80 -38.27
C ALA A 120 15.89 36.76 -37.16
N ASN A 121 16.60 37.88 -36.93
CA ASN A 121 17.55 37.91 -35.82
C ASN A 121 16.80 37.92 -34.47
N ASN A 122 15.68 38.66 -34.41
CA ASN A 122 14.84 38.77 -33.21
C ASN A 122 13.36 38.62 -33.55
N ILE A 123 12.62 37.97 -32.65
CA ILE A 123 11.17 37.90 -32.72
C ILE A 123 10.58 38.35 -31.39
N LYS A 124 9.49 39.14 -31.49
CA LYS A 124 8.70 39.56 -30.35
C LYS A 124 7.21 39.35 -30.62
N PHE A 125 6.56 38.59 -29.75
CA PHE A 125 5.11 38.42 -29.73
C PHE A 125 4.59 39.19 -28.51
N SER A 126 3.52 39.94 -28.70
CA SER A 126 2.87 40.71 -27.65
C SER A 126 1.36 40.48 -27.66
N ASP A 127 0.81 40.07 -26.52
CA ASP A 127 -0.63 39.88 -26.31
C ASP A 127 -1.28 38.94 -27.36
N CYS A 128 -0.64 37.77 -27.59
CA CYS A 128 -1.10 36.77 -28.54
C CYS A 128 -1.94 35.68 -27.85
N ASP A 129 -2.78 34.98 -28.62
CA ASP A 129 -3.65 33.93 -28.16
C ASP A 129 -3.43 32.65 -29.02
N VAL A 130 -3.53 31.49 -28.40
CA VAL A 130 -3.51 30.17 -29.08
C VAL A 130 -4.72 29.36 -28.60
N LYS A 131 -5.53 28.88 -29.52
CA LYS A 131 -6.63 27.97 -29.24
C LYS A 131 -6.37 26.62 -29.93
N ILE A 132 -6.35 25.53 -29.15
CA ILE A 132 -6.16 24.18 -29.63
C ILE A 132 -7.46 23.42 -29.46
N THR A 133 -7.98 22.86 -30.55
CA THR A 133 -9.23 22.07 -30.57
C THR A 133 -9.01 20.74 -31.29
N ASN A 134 -9.68 19.67 -30.81
CA ASN A 134 -9.71 18.38 -31.49
C ASN A 134 -11.15 17.86 -31.53
N GLU A 135 -11.77 17.89 -32.71
CA GLU A 135 -13.18 17.50 -32.90
C GLU A 135 -13.42 15.98 -32.82
N ASN A 136 -12.34 15.17 -32.75
CA ASN A 136 -12.46 13.73 -32.52
C ASN A 136 -12.70 13.39 -31.03
N LEU A 137 -12.54 14.35 -30.11
CA LEU A 137 -12.75 14.17 -28.68
C LEU A 137 -14.16 14.63 -28.27
N GLU A 138 -14.71 14.02 -27.21
CA GLU A 138 -16.00 14.44 -26.64
C GLU A 138 -15.97 15.91 -26.16
N GLN A 139 -14.85 16.32 -25.56
CA GLN A 139 -14.53 17.70 -25.27
C GLN A 139 -13.55 18.21 -26.32
N SER A 140 -14.04 18.91 -27.30
CA SER A 140 -13.24 19.35 -28.46
C SER A 140 -12.16 20.39 -28.11
N GLU A 141 -12.34 21.20 -27.08
CA GLU A 141 -11.36 22.19 -26.63
C GLU A 141 -10.29 21.54 -25.75
N VAL A 142 -9.05 21.48 -26.25
CA VAL A 142 -7.90 20.87 -25.54
C VAL A 142 -7.19 21.91 -24.68
N PHE A 143 -6.82 23.04 -25.30
CA PHE A 143 -6.12 24.14 -24.63
C PHE A 143 -6.58 25.50 -25.17
N ASN A 144 -6.66 26.47 -24.26
CA ASN A 144 -6.87 27.87 -24.58
C ASN A 144 -5.84 28.71 -23.81
N LEU A 145 -4.88 29.28 -24.55
CA LEU A 145 -3.75 30.03 -24.03
C LEU A 145 -3.91 31.48 -24.45
N SER A 146 -3.75 32.41 -23.51
CA SER A 146 -3.93 33.84 -23.72
C SER A 146 -2.76 34.64 -23.14
N ASN A 147 -2.69 35.90 -23.52
CA ASN A 147 -1.65 36.83 -23.08
C ASN A 147 -0.24 36.27 -23.31
N ILE A 148 -0.04 35.64 -24.46
CA ILE A 148 1.24 35.06 -24.84
C ILE A 148 2.17 36.19 -25.23
N ASN A 149 3.29 36.28 -24.50
CA ASN A 149 4.39 37.19 -24.82
C ASN A 149 5.66 36.39 -25.01
N ILE A 150 6.35 36.60 -26.13
CA ILE A 150 7.59 35.89 -26.49
C ILE A 150 8.64 36.87 -26.92
N GLU A 151 9.85 36.71 -26.43
CA GLU A 151 11.07 37.29 -26.95
C GLU A 151 12.05 36.20 -27.30
N SER A 152 12.48 36.15 -28.56
CA SER A 152 13.42 35.12 -29.03
C SER A 152 14.43 35.67 -30.05
N GLU A 153 15.53 34.96 -30.19
CA GLU A 153 16.62 35.31 -31.13
C GLU A 153 16.88 34.12 -32.07
N ILE A 154 17.59 34.39 -33.15
CA ILE A 154 18.05 33.37 -34.10
C ILE A 154 16.86 32.55 -34.62
N PHE A 155 15.78 33.23 -34.99
CA PHE A 155 14.60 32.57 -35.49
C PHE A 155 14.80 32.14 -36.95
N SER A 156 14.44 30.92 -37.25
CA SER A 156 14.48 30.40 -38.64
C SER A 156 13.34 29.42 -38.89
N ILE A 157 12.72 29.54 -40.04
CA ILE A 157 11.87 28.52 -40.67
C ILE A 157 12.59 28.12 -41.95
N VAL A 158 12.84 26.82 -42.10
CA VAL A 158 13.42 26.23 -43.33
C VAL A 158 12.59 25.00 -43.70
N GLY A 159 11.80 25.10 -44.73
CA GLY A 159 10.74 24.12 -45.01
C GLY A 159 9.75 24.05 -43.88
N PRO A 160 9.44 22.86 -43.35
CA PRO A 160 8.56 22.69 -42.17
C PRO A 160 9.25 22.91 -40.81
N ASN A 161 10.59 23.10 -40.81
CA ASN A 161 11.37 23.14 -39.57
C ASN A 161 11.44 24.55 -39.01
N VAL A 162 11.20 24.69 -37.69
CA VAL A 162 11.31 25.95 -36.97
C VAL A 162 12.38 25.82 -35.88
N ASN A 163 13.28 26.78 -35.80
CA ASN A 163 14.30 26.85 -34.73
C ASN A 163 14.35 28.27 -34.16
N THR A 164 14.52 28.37 -32.85
CA THR A 164 14.69 29.67 -32.17
C THR A 164 15.29 29.53 -30.79
N ALA A 165 16.01 30.54 -30.33
CA ALA A 165 16.44 30.65 -28.95
C ALA A 165 15.45 31.54 -28.18
N ILE A 166 14.56 30.97 -27.40
CA ILE A 166 13.60 31.69 -26.58
C ILE A 166 14.35 32.26 -25.38
N LYS A 167 14.33 33.60 -25.25
CA LYS A 167 14.86 34.31 -24.08
C LYS A 167 13.83 34.40 -22.97
N GLN A 168 12.60 34.67 -23.35
CA GLN A 168 11.48 34.78 -22.44
C GLN A 168 10.18 34.44 -23.16
N LEU A 169 9.38 33.60 -22.53
CA LEU A 169 8.00 33.34 -22.90
C LEU A 169 7.14 33.35 -21.65
N SER A 170 6.04 34.09 -21.68
CA SER A 170 5.00 34.05 -20.65
C SER A 170 3.63 33.83 -21.28
N LEU A 171 2.74 33.16 -20.58
CA LEU A 171 1.36 32.94 -21.04
C LEU A 171 0.43 32.64 -19.86
N LYS A 172 -0.88 32.79 -20.10
CA LYS A 172 -1.95 32.34 -19.22
C LYS A 172 -2.72 31.19 -19.84
N SER A 173 -3.00 30.17 -19.02
CA SER A 173 -3.83 29.05 -19.42
C SER A 173 -5.21 29.12 -18.78
N GLN A 174 -6.25 28.84 -19.52
CA GLN A 174 -7.63 28.77 -18.99
C GLN A 174 -7.77 27.71 -17.89
N ARG A 175 -6.90 26.69 -17.86
CA ARG A 175 -6.88 25.65 -16.82
C ARG A 175 -6.22 26.09 -15.51
N GLY A 176 -5.66 27.30 -15.45
CA GLY A 176 -5.02 27.87 -14.27
C GLY A 176 -3.51 27.60 -14.14
N LEU A 177 -2.88 26.93 -15.11
CA LEU A 177 -1.42 26.78 -15.15
C LEU A 177 -0.82 27.93 -15.95
N ASP A 178 -0.40 28.99 -15.27
CA ASP A 178 0.25 30.15 -15.89
C ASP A 178 1.76 29.98 -15.97
N ILE A 179 2.33 30.16 -17.18
CA ILE A 179 3.78 30.20 -17.36
C ILE A 179 4.23 31.64 -17.17
N LYS A 180 5.04 31.90 -16.15
CA LYS A 180 5.63 33.21 -15.87
C LYS A 180 6.88 33.48 -16.67
N ASN A 181 7.66 32.46 -16.90
CA ASN A 181 8.84 32.49 -17.75
C ASN A 181 9.18 31.13 -18.31
N LEU A 182 9.47 31.05 -19.59
CA LEU A 182 10.09 29.90 -20.24
C LEU A 182 11.23 30.44 -21.11
N ALA A 183 12.41 29.86 -20.96
CA ALA A 183 13.57 30.15 -21.79
C ALA A 183 14.22 28.81 -22.23
N GLY A 184 14.86 28.80 -23.38
CA GLY A 184 15.52 27.61 -23.92
C GLY A 184 15.67 27.63 -25.43
N ILE A 185 16.31 26.59 -25.97
CA ILE A 185 16.48 26.42 -27.42
C ILE A 185 15.34 25.55 -27.94
N PHE A 186 14.43 26.14 -28.68
CA PHE A 186 13.27 25.46 -29.26
C PHE A 186 13.55 25.02 -30.68
N SER A 187 13.18 23.79 -31.01
CA SER A 187 13.16 23.27 -32.38
C SER A 187 11.87 22.49 -32.62
N TYR A 188 11.29 22.67 -33.77
CA TYR A 188 10.11 21.95 -34.27
C TYR A 188 10.40 21.37 -35.65
N SER A 189 9.95 20.15 -35.88
CA SER A 189 9.86 19.51 -37.20
C SER A 189 8.56 18.71 -37.28
N LEU A 190 8.26 18.11 -38.43
CA LEU A 190 7.07 17.24 -38.59
C LEU A 190 7.12 15.98 -37.72
N THR A 191 8.30 15.64 -37.20
CA THR A 191 8.53 14.39 -36.44
C THR A 191 9.13 14.61 -35.05
N SER A 192 9.45 15.85 -34.68
CA SER A 192 10.08 16.12 -33.39
C SER A 192 9.81 17.55 -32.91
N ILE A 193 9.61 17.70 -31.62
CA ILE A 193 9.65 18.96 -30.89
C ILE A 193 10.72 18.85 -29.81
N SER A 194 11.61 19.84 -29.70
CA SER A 194 12.60 19.84 -28.62
C SER A 194 12.71 21.20 -27.95
N LEU A 195 12.97 21.17 -26.65
CA LEU A 195 13.23 22.31 -25.81
C LEU A 195 14.47 21.99 -24.95
N LYS A 196 15.64 22.42 -25.45
CA LYS A 196 16.92 22.20 -24.78
C LYS A 196 17.29 23.39 -23.92
N GLN A 197 18.09 23.17 -22.86
CA GLN A 197 18.47 24.20 -21.89
C GLN A 197 17.23 24.90 -21.31
N LEU A 198 16.17 24.14 -21.10
CA LEU A 198 14.89 24.62 -20.59
C LEU A 198 15.06 25.22 -19.21
N LYS A 199 14.51 26.42 -19.04
CA LYS A 199 14.23 27.07 -17.76
C LYS A 199 12.76 27.49 -17.78
N LEU A 200 11.92 26.75 -17.04
CA LEU A 200 10.49 27.01 -16.95
C LEU A 200 10.15 27.41 -15.52
N LYS A 201 9.33 28.43 -15.39
CA LYS A 201 8.80 28.92 -14.11
C LYS A 201 7.31 29.19 -14.22
N THR A 202 6.52 28.64 -13.30
CA THR A 202 5.13 28.99 -13.03
C THR A 202 5.02 29.87 -11.78
N ASP A 203 3.86 29.97 -11.16
CA ASP A 203 3.73 30.59 -9.84
C ASP A 203 4.38 29.75 -8.75
N ASP A 204 4.21 28.43 -8.81
CA ASP A 204 4.57 27.50 -7.74
C ASP A 204 5.71 26.53 -8.13
N SER A 205 5.93 26.30 -9.44
CA SER A 205 6.92 25.34 -9.95
C SER A 205 8.08 25.99 -10.70
N PHE A 206 9.22 25.28 -10.73
CA PHE A 206 10.29 25.57 -11.69
C PHE A 206 10.91 24.25 -12.23
N ILE A 207 11.35 24.27 -13.49
CA ILE A 207 12.00 23.14 -14.14
C ILE A 207 13.22 23.62 -14.91
N ASN A 208 14.38 23.04 -14.61
CA ASN A 208 15.60 23.16 -15.41
C ASN A 208 15.92 21.80 -16.05
N GLY A 209 16.20 21.78 -17.36
CA GLY A 209 16.46 20.50 -18.02
C GLY A 209 16.36 20.56 -19.54
N ALA A 210 15.88 19.46 -20.12
CA ALA A 210 15.57 19.35 -21.53
C ALA A 210 14.34 18.46 -21.73
N ILE A 211 13.54 18.80 -22.75
CA ILE A 211 12.39 18.00 -23.20
C ILE A 211 12.51 17.78 -24.70
N ILE A 212 12.51 16.54 -25.14
CA ILE A 212 12.48 16.14 -26.53
C ILE A 212 11.28 15.22 -26.71
N MET A 213 10.47 15.49 -27.72
CA MET A 213 9.31 14.71 -28.12
C MET A 213 9.53 14.22 -29.55
N ASN A 214 9.53 12.92 -29.75
CA ASN A 214 9.64 12.30 -31.06
C ASN A 214 8.32 11.60 -31.42
N TYR A 215 7.89 11.75 -32.66
CA TYR A 215 6.62 11.19 -33.12
C TYR A 215 6.66 10.98 -34.65
N LYS A 216 5.77 10.15 -35.17
CA LYS A 216 5.59 10.08 -36.62
C LYS A 216 4.64 11.21 -37.07
N GLU A 217 4.83 11.63 -38.30
CA GLU A 217 3.99 12.68 -38.89
C GLU A 217 2.50 12.33 -38.74
N GLY A 218 1.72 13.29 -38.22
CA GLY A 218 0.30 13.12 -37.90
C GLY A 218 -0.03 12.41 -36.58
N GLU A 219 0.95 11.86 -35.87
CA GLU A 219 0.71 11.14 -34.61
C GLU A 219 0.75 12.03 -33.36
N LEU A 220 1.11 13.31 -33.49
CA LEU A 220 1.16 14.25 -32.36
C LEU A 220 -0.22 14.40 -31.66
N SER A 221 -1.31 14.21 -32.38
CA SER A 221 -2.67 14.23 -31.83
C SER A 221 -2.95 13.09 -30.86
N ASN A 222 -2.23 11.96 -30.96
CA ASN A 222 -2.31 10.85 -30.01
C ASN A 222 -1.12 10.89 -29.03
N PHE A 223 -0.99 12.01 -28.33
CA PHE A 223 0.16 12.36 -27.49
C PHE A 223 0.49 11.27 -26.45
N VAL A 224 -0.53 10.71 -25.80
CA VAL A 224 -0.37 9.74 -24.71
C VAL A 224 0.32 8.45 -25.14
N ASN A 225 0.03 7.97 -26.38
CA ASN A 225 0.47 6.64 -26.80
C ASN A 225 1.50 6.66 -27.93
N LYS A 226 1.71 7.82 -28.61
CA LYS A 226 2.49 7.90 -29.83
C LYS A 226 3.62 8.91 -29.81
N VAL A 227 3.63 9.79 -28.81
CA VAL A 227 4.73 10.73 -28.63
C VAL A 227 5.74 10.13 -27.67
N ASP A 228 6.92 9.85 -28.17
CA ASP A 228 8.05 9.35 -27.40
C ASP A 228 8.78 10.53 -26.75
N LEU A 229 8.76 10.56 -25.44
CA LEU A 229 9.35 11.59 -24.60
C LEU A 229 10.77 11.21 -24.23
N ASN A 230 11.69 12.17 -24.28
CA ASN A 230 13.00 12.10 -23.66
C ASN A 230 13.16 13.38 -22.84
N ILE A 231 13.04 13.25 -21.51
CA ILE A 231 13.05 14.36 -20.57
C ILE A 231 14.22 14.15 -19.62
N HIS A 232 15.05 15.18 -19.51
CA HIS A 232 16.13 15.22 -18.54
C HIS A 232 15.88 16.34 -17.54
N PHE A 233 15.74 16.00 -16.27
CA PHE A 233 15.63 16.97 -15.18
C PHE A 233 17.01 17.16 -14.54
N ASN A 234 17.58 18.36 -14.65
CA ASN A 234 18.77 18.75 -13.86
C ASN A 234 18.36 19.18 -12.45
N GLU A 235 17.24 19.88 -12.36
CA GLU A 235 16.63 20.34 -11.12
C GLU A 235 15.18 20.73 -11.43
N ALA A 236 14.24 20.03 -10.86
CA ALA A 236 12.83 20.37 -11.01
C ALA A 236 12.14 20.40 -9.65
N LYS A 237 11.44 21.49 -9.38
CA LYS A 237 10.48 21.61 -8.30
C LYS A 237 9.10 21.73 -8.92
N ILE A 238 8.26 20.72 -8.72
CA ILE A 238 6.90 20.69 -9.26
C ILE A 238 5.92 20.76 -8.09
N SER A 239 5.09 21.80 -8.07
CA SER A 239 4.02 21.94 -7.08
C SER A 239 2.86 21.01 -7.42
N THR A 240 2.28 20.40 -6.41
CA THR A 240 1.05 19.62 -6.57
C THR A 240 -0.14 20.48 -6.99
N ASN A 241 -0.12 21.79 -6.74
CA ASN A 241 -1.13 22.72 -7.22
C ASN A 241 -1.13 22.75 -8.76
N ASP A 242 0.04 22.83 -9.37
CA ASP A 242 0.18 22.80 -10.82
C ASP A 242 -0.22 21.46 -11.41
N LEU A 243 0.17 20.34 -10.76
CA LEU A 243 -0.26 18.99 -11.18
C LEU A 243 -1.78 18.82 -11.12
N ASN A 244 -2.41 19.38 -10.09
CA ASN A 244 -3.87 19.31 -9.91
C ASN A 244 -4.68 20.09 -10.95
N THR A 245 -4.02 20.94 -11.77
CA THR A 245 -4.66 21.52 -12.94
C THR A 245 -4.96 20.49 -14.04
N PHE A 246 -4.24 19.34 -14.03
CA PHE A 246 -4.42 18.23 -14.95
C PHE A 246 -5.09 17.03 -14.29
N TYR A 247 -4.66 16.67 -13.07
CA TYR A 247 -5.07 15.47 -12.32
C TYR A 247 -5.32 15.84 -10.87
N ASN A 248 -6.56 15.91 -10.45
CA ASN A 248 -6.95 16.32 -9.09
C ASN A 248 -6.79 15.18 -8.06
N GLU A 249 -5.63 14.53 -8.04
CA GLU A 249 -5.34 13.38 -7.17
C GLU A 249 -4.39 13.71 -6.01
N PHE A 250 -3.65 14.79 -6.12
CA PHE A 250 -2.62 15.18 -5.16
C PHE A 250 -3.18 16.07 -4.04
N GLY A 251 -2.51 16.05 -2.89
CA GLY A 251 -2.71 17.03 -1.83
C GLY A 251 -2.31 18.43 -2.30
N ILE A 252 -2.87 19.46 -1.69
CA ILE A 252 -2.57 20.86 -2.02
C ILE A 252 -1.28 21.31 -1.32
N ASN A 253 -0.58 22.30 -1.93
CA ASN A 253 0.60 22.95 -1.36
C ASN A 253 1.73 21.98 -0.98
N GLN A 254 1.94 20.96 -1.79
CA GLN A 254 3.08 20.06 -1.68
C GLN A 254 4.05 20.31 -2.83
N ASP A 255 5.34 20.21 -2.56
CA ASP A 255 6.40 20.34 -3.56
C ASP A 255 7.04 18.97 -3.82
N LEU A 256 7.20 18.63 -5.09
CA LEU A 256 7.96 17.49 -5.57
C LEU A 256 9.28 17.98 -6.15
N LEU A 257 10.40 17.65 -5.51
CA LEU A 257 11.74 17.86 -6.10
C LEU A 257 12.08 16.61 -6.90
N ILE A 258 12.28 16.78 -8.19
CA ILE A 258 12.49 15.66 -9.14
C ILE A 258 13.83 15.87 -9.85
N ASP A 259 14.60 14.79 -9.94
CA ASP A 259 15.85 14.66 -10.68
C ASP A 259 15.86 13.30 -11.38
N GLY A 260 16.40 13.21 -12.59
CA GLY A 260 16.49 11.97 -13.36
C GLY A 260 16.01 12.10 -14.79
N ASP A 261 15.99 10.96 -15.49
CA ASP A 261 15.69 10.84 -16.92
C ASP A 261 14.36 10.11 -17.13
N ILE A 262 13.47 10.66 -17.97
CA ILE A 262 12.23 10.02 -18.39
C ILE A 262 12.30 9.73 -19.88
N GLU A 263 12.08 8.46 -20.27
CA GLU A 263 12.04 8.01 -21.65
C GLU A 263 10.77 7.19 -21.93
N GLY A 264 10.24 7.29 -23.17
CA GLY A 264 9.07 6.57 -23.63
C GLY A 264 7.81 7.42 -23.75
N THR A 265 6.66 6.78 -23.99
CA THR A 265 5.37 7.48 -24.08
C THR A 265 4.79 7.73 -22.70
N LEU A 266 3.83 8.68 -22.56
CA LEU A 266 3.16 8.92 -21.26
C LEU A 266 2.48 7.67 -20.69
N ASN A 267 2.05 6.77 -21.55
CA ASN A 267 1.41 5.52 -21.14
C ASN A 267 2.44 4.43 -20.77
N ASN A 268 3.60 4.45 -21.43
CA ASN A 268 4.68 3.49 -21.21
C ASN A 268 6.00 4.25 -21.08
N LEU A 269 6.40 4.56 -19.87
CA LEU A 269 7.59 5.36 -19.60
C LEU A 269 8.57 4.68 -18.65
N THR A 270 9.83 4.97 -18.83
CA THR A 270 10.92 4.60 -17.92
C THR A 270 11.42 5.87 -17.22
N PHE A 271 11.59 5.81 -15.91
CA PHE A 271 12.21 6.85 -15.10
C PHE A 271 13.51 6.29 -14.51
N SER A 272 14.64 6.67 -15.12
CA SER A 272 15.98 6.17 -14.78
C SER A 272 16.72 7.14 -13.89
N ASN A 273 17.57 6.62 -12.98
CA ASN A 273 18.30 7.41 -11.98
C ASN A 273 17.36 8.32 -11.18
N GLY A 274 16.11 7.91 -11.06
CA GLY A 274 15.04 8.71 -10.54
C GLY A 274 15.23 9.09 -9.08
N GLN A 275 15.03 10.37 -8.77
CA GLN A 275 14.95 10.89 -7.40
C GLN A 275 13.71 11.76 -7.28
N ILE A 276 12.86 11.44 -6.30
CA ILE A 276 11.70 12.25 -5.94
C ILE A 276 11.77 12.53 -4.44
N LYS A 277 11.66 13.81 -4.05
CA LYS A 277 11.59 14.23 -2.65
C LYS A 277 10.37 15.12 -2.44
N SER A 278 9.59 14.84 -1.38
CA SER A 278 8.46 15.69 -0.95
C SER A 278 8.32 15.60 0.56
N GLY A 279 8.71 16.63 1.29
CA GLY A 279 8.75 16.60 2.74
C GLY A 279 9.59 15.44 3.27
N LEU A 280 8.96 14.50 3.99
CA LEU A 280 9.61 13.28 4.51
C LEU A 280 9.67 12.13 3.50
N ILE A 281 9.03 12.28 2.34
CA ILE A 281 9.06 11.27 1.29
C ILE A 281 10.34 11.41 0.49
N LYS A 282 11.06 10.31 0.33
CA LYS A 282 12.22 10.20 -0.55
C LYS A 282 12.11 8.89 -1.32
N ILE A 283 12.11 8.97 -2.62
CA ILE A 283 12.03 7.83 -3.54
C ILE A 283 13.23 7.93 -4.47
N THR A 284 14.00 6.85 -4.60
CA THR A 284 15.10 6.74 -5.55
C THR A 284 15.06 5.36 -6.22
N GLY A 285 15.55 5.26 -7.44
CA GLY A 285 15.63 4.00 -8.18
C GLY A 285 15.29 4.15 -9.66
N ASP A 286 15.16 3.00 -10.32
CA ASP A 286 14.77 2.90 -11.72
C ASP A 286 13.36 2.31 -11.80
N TYR A 287 12.47 3.02 -12.48
CA TYR A 287 11.05 2.67 -12.57
C TYR A 287 10.63 2.55 -14.02
N ASN A 288 9.95 1.46 -14.34
CA ASN A 288 9.31 1.28 -15.63
C ASN A 288 7.80 1.15 -15.42
N PHE A 289 7.04 2.03 -16.05
CA PHE A 289 5.59 2.10 -15.98
C PHE A 289 5.00 1.62 -17.30
N ILE A 290 4.05 0.71 -17.24
CA ILE A 290 3.34 0.18 -18.40
C ILE A 290 1.85 0.43 -18.22
N ASP A 291 1.20 0.91 -19.27
CA ASP A 291 -0.23 1.24 -19.32
C ASP A 291 -0.71 2.16 -18.20
N LEU A 292 0.15 3.14 -17.83
CA LEU A 292 -0.05 4.05 -16.68
C LEU A 292 -1.38 4.82 -16.74
N LEU A 293 -1.77 5.27 -17.94
CA LEU A 293 -2.97 6.07 -18.18
C LEU A 293 -4.06 5.30 -18.93
N SER A 294 -3.90 4.00 -19.10
CA SER A 294 -4.87 3.13 -19.79
C SER A 294 -5.97 2.71 -18.85
N ASN A 295 -7.22 2.72 -19.34
CA ASN A 295 -8.34 2.11 -18.63
C ASN A 295 -8.34 0.58 -18.73
N LYS A 296 -7.38 -0.01 -19.43
CA LYS A 296 -7.20 -1.46 -19.56
C LYS A 296 -6.55 -2.04 -18.30
N ASN A 297 -6.70 -3.33 -18.11
CA ASN A 297 -6.24 -4.02 -16.89
C ASN A 297 -4.73 -4.35 -16.89
N ASP A 298 -3.95 -3.79 -17.79
CA ASP A 298 -2.56 -4.17 -18.05
C ASP A 298 -1.53 -3.28 -17.32
N PHE A 299 -1.98 -2.43 -16.38
CA PHE A 299 -1.13 -1.56 -15.58
C PHE A 299 -0.05 -2.35 -14.84
N ALA A 300 1.20 -1.94 -15.00
CA ALA A 300 2.34 -2.49 -14.28
C ALA A 300 3.37 -1.43 -13.91
N ILE A 301 3.98 -1.58 -12.74
CA ILE A 301 5.16 -0.84 -12.29
C ILE A 301 6.26 -1.85 -11.98
N TYR A 302 7.41 -1.69 -12.63
CA TYR A 302 8.65 -2.39 -12.30
C TYR A 302 9.58 -1.40 -11.62
N ALA A 303 9.83 -1.57 -10.34
CA ALA A 303 10.72 -0.74 -9.54
C ALA A 303 12.00 -1.51 -9.23
N ASN A 304 13.09 -1.17 -9.87
CA ASN A 304 14.38 -1.83 -9.70
C ASN A 304 15.30 -0.96 -8.83
N ASN A 305 16.04 -1.60 -7.92
CA ASN A 305 16.98 -0.92 -7.02
C ASN A 305 16.34 0.28 -6.30
N HIS A 306 15.04 0.16 -6.00
CA HIS A 306 14.35 1.25 -5.34
C HIS A 306 14.80 1.41 -3.88
N SER A 307 14.86 2.65 -3.44
CA SER A 307 14.95 3.02 -2.04
C SER A 307 13.86 4.04 -1.74
N ILE A 308 12.88 3.62 -0.97
CA ILE A 308 11.70 4.41 -0.61
C ILE A 308 11.77 4.70 0.88
N SER A 309 11.78 5.97 1.25
CA SER A 309 11.64 6.41 2.64
C SER A 309 10.42 7.30 2.75
N LEU A 310 9.50 6.94 3.63
CA LEU A 310 8.27 7.70 3.86
C LEU A 310 7.65 7.37 5.21
N ASN A 311 6.66 8.14 5.63
CA ASN A 311 5.71 7.71 6.64
C ASN A 311 4.27 7.77 6.11
N TYR A 312 3.37 7.06 6.77
CA TYR A 312 1.98 6.95 6.37
C TYR A 312 1.29 8.32 6.18
N ASN A 313 1.49 9.25 7.12
CA ASN A 313 0.84 10.56 7.08
C ASN A 313 1.35 11.42 5.92
N SER A 314 2.65 11.41 5.65
CA SER A 314 3.23 12.14 4.52
C SER A 314 2.72 11.59 3.19
N LEU A 315 2.65 10.26 3.06
CA LEU A 315 2.14 9.62 1.85
C LEU A 315 0.65 9.92 1.64
N LYS A 316 -0.16 9.83 2.70
CA LYS A 316 -1.58 10.21 2.67
C LYS A 316 -1.78 11.69 2.36
N GLY A 317 -0.89 12.57 2.88
CA GLY A 317 -0.90 14.00 2.58
C GLY A 317 -0.58 14.31 1.13
N LEU A 318 0.36 13.56 0.52
CA LEU A 318 0.75 13.76 -0.88
C LEU A 318 -0.32 13.24 -1.86
N MET A 319 -0.92 12.08 -1.59
CA MET A 319 -1.89 11.42 -2.48
C MET A 319 -3.18 10.99 -1.74
N PRO A 320 -3.95 11.95 -1.23
CA PRO A 320 -5.08 11.65 -0.33
C PRO A 320 -6.22 10.89 -1.01
N LYS A 321 -6.41 11.05 -2.32
CA LYS A 321 -7.52 10.44 -3.05
C LYS A 321 -7.18 9.03 -3.54
N VAL A 322 -5.92 8.76 -3.84
CA VAL A 322 -5.48 7.43 -4.31
C VAL A 322 -5.22 6.49 -3.14
N LEU A 323 -4.46 6.93 -2.14
CA LEU A 323 -3.94 6.07 -1.09
C LEU A 323 -4.79 6.06 0.19
N GLY A 324 -5.67 7.02 0.37
CA GLY A 324 -6.49 7.14 1.58
C GLY A 324 -7.52 6.02 1.80
N LYS A 325 -7.76 5.19 0.78
CA LYS A 325 -8.72 4.07 0.82
C LYS A 325 -8.07 2.68 0.80
N VAL A 326 -6.79 2.59 0.47
CA VAL A 326 -6.13 1.31 0.12
C VAL A 326 -5.24 0.77 1.24
N PHE A 327 -4.70 1.62 2.12
CA PHE A 327 -3.77 1.17 3.15
C PHE A 327 -4.45 1.00 4.51
N PRO A 328 -4.29 -0.17 5.18
CA PRO A 328 -4.73 -0.39 6.55
C PRO A 328 -4.12 0.64 7.51
N LYS A 329 -4.87 1.06 8.52
CA LYS A 329 -4.39 2.04 9.52
C LYS A 329 -3.19 1.54 10.32
N GLU A 330 -3.07 0.24 10.44
CA GLU A 330 -2.01 -0.47 11.17
C GLU A 330 -0.62 -0.17 10.59
N ILE A 331 -0.53 0.14 9.28
CA ILE A 331 0.71 0.59 8.63
C ILE A 331 1.25 1.88 9.26
N SER A 332 0.37 2.72 9.84
CA SER A 332 0.82 3.93 10.54
C SER A 332 1.69 3.63 11.76
N ASN A 333 1.53 2.46 12.38
CA ASN A 333 2.31 2.03 13.53
C ASN A 333 3.78 1.77 13.17
N LEU A 334 4.08 1.47 11.90
CA LEU A 334 5.47 1.32 11.41
C LEU A 334 6.30 2.61 11.53
N GLY A 335 5.66 3.77 11.72
CA GLY A 335 6.36 5.05 11.80
C GLY A 335 6.98 5.47 10.47
N THR A 336 8.27 5.82 10.47
CA THR A 336 9.02 6.06 9.23
C THR A 336 9.49 4.72 8.68
N ILE A 337 9.10 4.45 7.44
CA ILE A 337 9.42 3.24 6.70
C ILE A 337 10.56 3.53 5.74
N LYS A 338 11.56 2.63 5.69
CA LYS A 338 12.51 2.54 4.58
C LYS A 338 12.32 1.19 3.91
N PHE A 339 12.08 1.19 2.62
CA PHE A 339 11.85 0.00 1.82
C PHE A 339 12.80 -0.02 0.64
N ASN A 340 13.76 -0.96 0.65
CA ASN A 340 14.86 -1.02 -0.30
C ASN A 340 14.88 -2.37 -0.99
N GLY A 341 14.95 -2.39 -2.32
CA GLY A 341 15.00 -3.62 -3.09
C GLY A 341 14.47 -3.49 -4.49
N SER A 342 13.78 -4.52 -4.96
CA SER A 342 13.09 -4.56 -6.26
C SER A 342 11.68 -5.06 -6.07
N THR A 343 10.72 -4.40 -6.73
CA THR A 343 9.29 -4.71 -6.63
C THR A 343 8.64 -4.60 -8.00
N THR A 344 7.84 -5.59 -8.34
CA THR A 344 6.92 -5.53 -9.47
C THR A 344 5.50 -5.47 -8.93
N PHE A 345 4.77 -4.49 -9.35
CA PHE A 345 3.38 -4.28 -8.96
C PHE A 345 2.49 -4.17 -10.20
N THR A 346 1.43 -4.96 -10.22
CA THR A 346 0.37 -4.88 -11.23
C THR A 346 -0.99 -4.80 -10.55
N LYS A 347 -2.05 -4.67 -11.29
CA LYS A 347 -3.41 -4.70 -10.74
C LYS A 347 -3.73 -6.02 -10.04
N THR A 348 -3.13 -7.13 -10.46
CA THR A 348 -3.50 -8.48 -10.01
C THR A 348 -2.40 -9.19 -9.24
N TYR A 349 -1.15 -8.74 -9.34
CA TYR A 349 -0.07 -9.36 -8.56
C TYR A 349 0.97 -8.36 -8.08
N LEU A 350 1.67 -8.74 -7.03
CA LEU A 350 2.83 -8.06 -6.47
C LEU A 350 3.93 -9.09 -6.23
N THR A 351 5.15 -8.79 -6.68
CA THR A 351 6.35 -9.55 -6.31
C THR A 351 7.37 -8.59 -5.76
N THR A 352 8.00 -8.94 -4.64
CA THR A 352 9.04 -8.10 -4.03
C THR A 352 10.19 -8.94 -3.49
N SER A 353 11.40 -8.41 -3.65
CA SER A 353 12.60 -8.86 -2.95
C SER A 353 13.24 -7.62 -2.31
N SER A 354 12.90 -7.38 -1.04
CA SER A 354 13.16 -6.09 -0.41
C SER A 354 13.42 -6.22 1.08
N ILE A 355 14.06 -5.19 1.64
CA ILE A 355 14.26 -5.02 3.08
C ILE A 355 13.39 -3.85 3.54
N LEU A 356 12.51 -4.13 4.49
CA LEU A 356 11.73 -3.16 5.22
C LEU A 356 12.47 -2.82 6.51
N ILE A 357 12.68 -1.53 6.78
CA ILE A 357 13.18 -1.00 8.05
C ILE A 357 12.15 -0.01 8.56
N SER A 358 11.76 -0.16 9.81
CA SER A 358 10.73 0.68 10.43
C SER A 358 11.09 1.00 11.89
N ALA A 359 10.27 1.80 12.56
CA ALA A 359 10.39 2.02 13.99
C ALA A 359 10.16 0.74 14.83
N LEU A 360 9.45 -0.23 14.27
CA LEU A 360 9.12 -1.50 14.95
C LEU A 360 10.22 -2.59 14.78
N GLY A 361 11.20 -2.37 13.91
CA GLY A 361 12.24 -3.35 13.57
C GLY A 361 12.45 -3.49 12.07
N SER A 362 13.12 -4.55 11.65
CA SER A 362 13.36 -4.83 10.24
C SER A 362 12.79 -6.18 9.79
N ALA A 363 12.47 -6.27 8.49
CA ALA A 363 12.03 -7.48 7.85
C ALA A 363 12.64 -7.59 6.44
N LYS A 364 13.26 -8.72 6.13
CA LYS A 364 13.62 -9.07 4.77
C LYS A 364 12.48 -9.88 4.17
N ILE A 365 11.98 -9.42 3.04
CA ILE A 365 10.77 -9.95 2.41
C ILE A 365 11.12 -10.40 0.99
N ASN A 366 10.85 -11.67 0.70
CA ASN A 366 10.93 -12.21 -0.65
C ASN A 366 9.60 -12.94 -0.91
N ALA A 367 8.63 -12.23 -1.48
CA ALA A 367 7.26 -12.70 -1.55
C ALA A 367 6.57 -12.36 -2.87
N THR A 368 5.60 -13.19 -3.24
CA THR A 368 4.69 -12.99 -4.36
C THR A 368 3.26 -13.09 -3.89
N ILE A 369 2.40 -12.20 -4.37
CA ILE A 369 0.97 -12.18 -4.10
C ILE A 369 0.25 -12.14 -5.44
N HIS A 370 -0.69 -13.04 -5.68
CA HIS A 370 -1.60 -13.07 -6.83
C HIS A 370 -3.01 -12.70 -6.40
N HIS A 371 -3.86 -12.30 -7.35
CA HIS A 371 -5.26 -11.86 -7.12
C HIS A 371 -5.36 -10.70 -6.10
N LEU A 372 -4.41 -9.77 -6.17
CA LEU A 372 -4.27 -8.65 -5.22
C LEU A 372 -5.53 -7.78 -5.12
N ASN A 373 -6.35 -7.75 -6.16
CA ASN A 373 -7.61 -7.02 -6.23
C ASN A 373 -8.79 -7.75 -5.56
N GLU A 374 -8.60 -9.00 -5.10
CA GLU A 374 -9.62 -9.83 -4.47
C GLU A 374 -9.10 -10.34 -3.11
N GLU A 375 -9.24 -9.53 -2.04
CA GLU A 375 -8.67 -9.80 -0.71
C GLU A 375 -8.97 -11.20 -0.16
N GLU A 376 -10.16 -11.74 -0.47
CA GLU A 376 -10.56 -13.08 0.00
C GLU A 376 -9.92 -14.22 -0.80
N LYS A 377 -9.44 -13.96 -2.03
CA LYS A 377 -8.83 -14.94 -2.93
C LYS A 377 -7.35 -14.67 -3.17
N ALA A 378 -6.80 -13.63 -2.55
CA ALA A 378 -5.39 -13.29 -2.72
C ALA A 378 -4.51 -14.48 -2.30
N GLU A 379 -3.76 -15.01 -3.24
CA GLU A 379 -2.80 -16.09 -3.00
C GLU A 379 -1.42 -15.48 -2.73
N TYR A 380 -0.78 -15.89 -1.65
CA TYR A 380 0.55 -15.38 -1.30
C TYR A 380 1.52 -16.50 -0.97
N SER A 381 2.78 -16.28 -1.31
CA SER A 381 3.89 -17.16 -0.95
C SER A 381 5.18 -16.39 -0.83
N GLY A 382 6.04 -16.79 0.08
CA GLY A 382 7.36 -16.18 0.22
C GLY A 382 8.04 -16.46 1.53
N ASP A 383 9.26 -15.90 1.65
CA ASP A 383 10.08 -15.93 2.83
C ASP A 383 10.08 -14.56 3.49
N ILE A 384 9.90 -14.54 4.81
CA ILE A 384 9.97 -13.33 5.62
C ILE A 384 10.91 -13.60 6.79
N ASP A 385 12.01 -12.84 6.84
CA ASP A 385 12.97 -12.86 7.94
C ASP A 385 12.74 -11.61 8.79
N PHE A 386 12.22 -11.77 9.99
CA PHE A 386 12.07 -10.68 10.96
C PHE A 386 13.30 -10.56 11.84
N GLU A 387 13.74 -9.33 12.09
CA GLU A 387 14.81 -9.02 13.02
C GLU A 387 14.33 -8.01 14.06
N ASN A 388 14.19 -8.47 15.29
CA ASN A 388 13.71 -7.72 16.45
C ASN A 388 12.47 -6.85 16.14
N PHE A 389 11.46 -7.46 15.50
CA PHE A 389 10.30 -6.76 14.99
C PHE A 389 9.15 -6.81 15.99
N ASP A 390 8.64 -5.65 16.41
CA ASP A 390 7.55 -5.53 17.40
C ASP A 390 6.18 -5.82 16.74
N LEU A 391 5.76 -7.09 16.82
CA LEU A 391 4.45 -7.54 16.35
C LEU A 391 3.30 -6.98 17.20
N GLY A 392 3.55 -6.76 18.49
CA GLY A 392 2.54 -6.25 19.42
C GLY A 392 2.09 -4.84 19.05
N SER A 393 3.04 -3.96 18.79
CA SER A 393 2.75 -2.60 18.33
C SER A 393 2.11 -2.59 16.94
N LEU A 394 2.53 -3.49 16.02
CA LEU A 394 1.91 -3.60 14.71
C LEU A 394 0.45 -4.03 14.81
N ALA A 395 0.17 -5.11 15.58
CA ALA A 395 -1.17 -5.68 15.74
C ALA A 395 -2.03 -4.97 16.81
N ASN A 396 -1.49 -3.96 17.50
CA ASN A 396 -2.12 -3.28 18.63
C ASN A 396 -2.56 -4.25 19.75
N THR A 397 -1.73 -5.24 20.06
CA THR A 397 -1.99 -6.32 21.01
C THR A 397 -0.88 -6.37 22.07
N LYS A 398 -1.25 -6.23 23.36
CA LYS A 398 -0.29 -6.17 24.49
C LYS A 398 0.38 -7.50 24.83
N SER A 399 -0.25 -8.61 24.48
CA SER A 399 0.30 -9.95 24.75
C SER A 399 1.45 -10.32 23.83
N LEU A 400 1.56 -9.69 22.66
CA LEU A 400 2.63 -9.89 21.71
C LEU A 400 3.73 -8.84 21.90
N GLY A 401 4.97 -9.20 21.63
CA GLY A 401 6.12 -8.29 21.59
C GLY A 401 7.01 -8.56 20.39
N ASN A 402 8.31 -8.46 20.59
CA ASN A 402 9.28 -8.57 19.52
C ASN A 402 9.47 -10.02 19.06
N ILE A 403 9.70 -10.18 17.75
CA ILE A 403 10.03 -11.44 17.11
C ILE A 403 11.33 -11.32 16.31
N THR A 404 12.13 -12.38 16.35
CA THR A 404 13.23 -12.62 15.41
C THR A 404 13.04 -14.01 14.83
N SER A 405 12.85 -14.11 13.52
CA SER A 405 12.45 -15.38 12.89
C SER A 405 12.82 -15.43 11.41
N LYS A 406 12.83 -16.65 10.87
CA LYS A 406 12.87 -16.94 9.43
C LYS A 406 11.68 -17.84 9.09
N LEU A 407 10.71 -17.30 8.40
CA LEU A 407 9.45 -17.95 8.11
C LEU A 407 9.23 -18.06 6.60
N ASN A 408 8.80 -19.23 6.16
CA ASN A 408 8.20 -19.45 4.85
C ASN A 408 6.68 -19.50 5.02
N ILE A 409 5.98 -18.70 4.24
CA ILE A 409 4.53 -18.55 4.31
C ILE A 409 3.93 -18.82 2.94
N LYS A 410 2.87 -19.63 2.89
CA LYS A 410 2.09 -19.88 1.69
C LYS A 410 0.62 -19.96 2.06
N GLY A 411 -0.22 -19.15 1.43
CA GLY A 411 -1.63 -19.13 1.82
C GLY A 411 -2.54 -18.40 0.86
N VAL A 412 -3.81 -18.31 1.26
CA VAL A 412 -4.89 -17.65 0.55
C VAL A 412 -5.68 -16.79 1.55
N GLY A 413 -6.11 -15.61 1.09
CA GLY A 413 -6.99 -14.70 1.84
C GLY A 413 -6.26 -13.85 2.89
N PHE A 414 -6.65 -12.58 2.97
CA PHE A 414 -6.12 -11.62 3.94
C PHE A 414 -7.13 -11.23 5.01
N THR A 415 -8.38 -11.66 4.90
CA THR A 415 -9.40 -11.36 5.90
C THR A 415 -9.46 -12.46 6.96
N GLN A 416 -9.96 -12.14 8.14
CA GLN A 416 -10.17 -13.15 9.19
C GLN A 416 -10.97 -14.37 8.74
N LYS A 417 -11.89 -14.20 7.79
CA LYS A 417 -12.75 -15.27 7.29
C LYS A 417 -12.09 -16.13 6.19
N SER A 418 -11.21 -15.54 5.41
CA SER A 418 -10.61 -16.20 4.25
C SER A 418 -9.19 -16.69 4.50
N LEU A 419 -8.56 -16.31 5.62
CA LEU A 419 -7.20 -16.68 5.95
C LEU A 419 -7.03 -18.19 6.05
N ASP A 420 -6.24 -18.76 5.13
CA ASP A 420 -5.79 -20.15 5.12
C ASP A 420 -4.31 -20.16 4.70
N ALA A 421 -3.41 -20.31 5.66
CA ALA A 421 -1.99 -20.17 5.45
C ALA A 421 -1.19 -21.31 6.10
N LYS A 422 -0.29 -21.90 5.34
CA LYS A 422 0.77 -22.75 5.88
C LYS A 422 1.97 -21.88 6.23
N VAL A 423 2.45 -21.99 7.46
CA VAL A 423 3.65 -21.32 7.95
C VAL A 423 4.64 -22.36 8.42
N THR A 424 5.88 -22.25 7.96
CA THR A 424 6.99 -23.11 8.39
C THR A 424 8.21 -22.25 8.66
N GLY A 425 9.04 -22.64 9.61
CA GLY A 425 10.29 -21.97 9.85
C GLY A 425 10.78 -22.00 11.29
N GLU A 426 11.71 -21.13 11.56
CA GLU A 426 12.41 -21.01 12.84
C GLU A 426 12.16 -19.64 13.45
N ILE A 427 11.87 -19.61 14.73
CA ILE A 427 11.73 -18.40 15.53
C ILE A 427 12.83 -18.44 16.60
N ASN A 428 13.83 -17.57 16.40
CA ASN A 428 14.97 -17.50 17.31
C ASN A 428 14.57 -16.90 18.65
N SER A 429 13.68 -15.92 18.63
CA SER A 429 13.10 -15.30 19.82
C SER A 429 11.70 -14.76 19.55
N PHE A 430 10.81 -14.88 20.53
CA PHE A 430 9.46 -14.35 20.46
C PHE A 430 8.96 -13.95 21.84
N VAL A 431 8.62 -12.68 22.01
CA VAL A 431 8.05 -12.18 23.25
C VAL A 431 6.54 -12.40 23.25
N PHE A 432 6.06 -13.22 24.19
CA PHE A 432 4.65 -13.46 24.43
C PHE A 432 4.36 -13.41 25.93
N GLU A 433 3.30 -12.71 26.34
CA GLU A 433 2.93 -12.50 27.77
C GLU A 433 4.11 -12.07 28.65
N ASN A 434 4.95 -11.15 28.11
CA ASN A 434 6.17 -10.62 28.75
C ASN A 434 7.30 -11.64 28.99
N TYR A 435 7.23 -12.83 28.41
CA TYR A 435 8.33 -13.78 28.39
C TYR A 435 8.93 -13.89 26.99
N ASN A 436 10.25 -13.97 26.89
CA ASN A 436 10.96 -14.08 25.61
C ASN A 436 11.33 -15.54 25.35
N TYR A 437 10.42 -16.26 24.68
CA TYR A 437 10.64 -17.63 24.21
C TYR A 437 11.74 -17.69 23.15
N LYS A 438 12.55 -18.74 23.19
CA LYS A 438 13.67 -18.95 22.28
C LYS A 438 13.58 -20.30 21.56
N ASN A 439 14.28 -20.36 20.40
CA ASN A 439 14.49 -21.60 19.64
C ASN A 439 13.21 -22.38 19.37
N ILE A 440 12.26 -21.73 18.69
CA ILE A 440 11.00 -22.33 18.32
C ILE A 440 11.08 -22.76 16.85
N THR A 441 10.71 -24.01 16.54
CA THR A 441 10.44 -24.46 15.19
C THR A 441 8.94 -24.67 15.00
N LEU A 442 8.42 -24.22 13.86
CA LEU A 442 7.00 -24.20 13.57
C LEU A 442 6.73 -24.80 12.19
N SER A 443 5.73 -25.68 12.10
CA SER A 443 5.16 -26.16 10.85
C SER A 443 3.67 -26.39 11.02
N GLY A 444 2.84 -25.49 10.54
CA GLY A 444 1.40 -25.61 10.74
C GLY A 444 0.57 -24.81 9.77
N ASN A 445 -0.71 -25.11 9.76
CA ASN A 445 -1.75 -24.41 9.02
C ASN A 445 -2.49 -23.46 9.97
N PHE A 446 -2.64 -22.23 9.54
CA PHE A 446 -3.42 -21.20 10.22
C PHE A 446 -4.67 -20.89 9.41
N LYS A 447 -5.83 -21.19 9.97
CA LYS A 447 -7.13 -20.71 9.51
C LYS A 447 -7.71 -19.90 10.64
N HIS A 448 -7.66 -18.58 10.58
CA HIS A 448 -8.05 -17.74 11.72
C HIS A 448 -9.43 -18.10 12.30
N PRO A 449 -9.54 -18.36 13.57
CA PRO A 449 -8.49 -18.50 14.60
C PRO A 449 -8.15 -19.98 14.91
N LEU A 450 -7.77 -20.74 13.90
CA LEU A 450 -7.40 -22.15 14.00
C LEU A 450 -5.90 -22.30 13.73
N PHE A 451 -5.25 -23.11 14.54
CA PHE A 451 -3.91 -23.64 14.30
C PHE A 451 -3.95 -25.16 14.28
N ASP A 452 -3.39 -25.78 13.24
CA ASP A 452 -3.21 -27.22 13.12
C ASP A 452 -1.78 -27.50 12.63
N GLY A 453 -0.96 -28.13 13.47
CA GLY A 453 0.43 -28.32 13.13
C GLY A 453 1.33 -28.81 14.26
N GLU A 454 2.61 -28.65 14.02
CA GLU A 454 3.70 -29.04 14.94
C GLU A 454 4.43 -27.77 15.42
N LEU A 455 4.75 -27.77 16.71
CA LEU A 455 5.55 -26.76 17.37
C LEU A 455 6.60 -27.47 18.25
N ASN A 456 7.85 -27.07 18.12
CA ASN A 456 8.91 -27.52 18.99
C ASN A 456 9.61 -26.30 19.62
N ILE A 457 9.76 -26.30 20.94
CA ILE A 457 10.40 -25.24 21.69
C ILE A 457 11.58 -25.81 22.49
N ASP A 458 12.75 -25.25 22.32
CA ASP A 458 13.97 -25.54 23.11
C ASP A 458 14.47 -24.28 23.82
N ASP A 459 13.65 -23.81 24.77
CA ASP A 459 13.95 -22.64 25.60
C ASP A 459 14.52 -23.07 26.97
N PRO A 460 15.36 -22.28 27.62
CA PRO A 460 15.88 -22.59 28.96
C PRO A 460 14.82 -22.88 30.03
N ASN A 461 13.63 -22.31 29.91
CA ASN A 461 12.51 -22.49 30.85
C ASN A 461 11.34 -23.27 30.24
N LEU A 462 11.41 -23.68 28.95
CA LEU A 462 10.39 -24.49 28.31
C LEU A 462 10.99 -25.38 27.23
N LYS A 463 10.93 -26.70 27.45
CA LYS A 463 11.21 -27.71 26.43
C LYS A 463 9.95 -28.49 26.15
N LEU A 464 9.42 -28.33 24.94
CA LEU A 464 8.10 -28.87 24.61
C LEU A 464 8.05 -29.23 23.12
N THR A 465 7.40 -30.36 22.83
CA THR A 465 6.88 -30.68 21.50
C THR A 465 5.36 -30.67 21.54
N PHE A 466 4.75 -30.07 20.55
CA PHE A 466 3.31 -30.00 20.37
C PHE A 466 2.94 -30.48 18.97
N ASN A 467 1.87 -31.27 18.87
CA ASN A 467 1.31 -31.70 17.60
C ASN A 467 -0.21 -31.80 17.71
N GLY A 468 -0.93 -31.09 16.85
CA GLY A 468 -2.38 -31.13 16.77
C GLY A 468 -3.06 -29.83 16.50
N LEU A 469 -4.35 -29.79 16.86
CA LEU A 469 -5.31 -28.74 16.53
C LEU A 469 -5.70 -27.93 17.74
N ILE A 470 -5.63 -26.60 17.59
CA ILE A 470 -6.30 -25.60 18.44
C ILE A 470 -7.22 -24.78 17.54
N ASP A 471 -8.53 -24.89 17.73
CA ASP A 471 -9.54 -24.19 16.94
C ASP A 471 -10.45 -23.37 17.86
N ILE A 472 -10.37 -22.06 17.74
CA ILE A 472 -11.24 -21.11 18.42
C ILE A 472 -12.13 -20.33 17.45
N SER A 473 -12.32 -20.85 16.24
CA SER A 473 -13.13 -20.27 15.16
C SER A 473 -14.62 -20.52 15.32
N GLU A 474 -14.98 -21.62 15.96
CA GLU A 474 -16.35 -22.08 16.14
C GLU A 474 -17.01 -21.43 17.36
N LYS A 475 -18.31 -21.63 17.50
CA LYS A 475 -19.08 -21.21 18.67
C LYS A 475 -18.56 -21.84 19.97
N LEU A 476 -17.95 -23.02 19.88
CA LEU A 476 -17.23 -23.74 20.93
C LEU A 476 -15.82 -24.01 20.43
N ASN A 477 -14.82 -23.67 21.25
CA ASN A 477 -13.41 -23.99 20.96
C ASN A 477 -13.20 -25.51 20.92
N ARG A 478 -12.30 -25.95 20.03
CA ARG A 478 -11.90 -27.34 19.92
C ARG A 478 -10.39 -27.45 20.14
N PHE A 479 -10.01 -28.39 21.00
CA PHE A 479 -8.63 -28.72 21.32
C PHE A 479 -8.44 -30.22 21.06
N ASP A 480 -7.55 -30.57 20.12
CA ASP A 480 -7.26 -31.95 19.72
C ASP A 480 -5.77 -32.06 19.46
N PHE A 481 -5.00 -32.22 20.53
CA PHE A 481 -3.55 -32.18 20.46
C PHE A 481 -2.85 -33.11 21.44
N LYS A 482 -1.60 -33.43 21.12
CA LYS A 482 -0.65 -34.08 22.02
C LYS A 482 0.55 -33.14 22.22
N THR A 483 0.99 -33.07 23.46
CA THR A 483 2.21 -32.35 23.80
C THR A 483 3.07 -33.17 24.76
N ASP A 484 4.37 -33.15 24.54
CA ASP A 484 5.38 -33.70 25.44
C ASP A 484 6.18 -32.51 26.02
N ILE A 485 6.10 -32.31 27.31
CA ILE A 485 6.74 -31.25 28.04
C ILE A 485 7.88 -31.89 28.84
N GLU A 486 9.10 -31.81 28.29
CA GLU A 486 10.29 -32.31 28.98
C GLU A 486 10.66 -31.43 30.19
N TYR A 487 10.34 -30.13 30.10
CA TYR A 487 10.59 -29.16 31.18
C TYR A 487 9.78 -27.89 30.95
N ALA A 488 9.12 -27.39 31.98
CA ALA A 488 8.47 -26.08 31.99
C ALA A 488 8.54 -25.43 33.37
N GLU A 489 9.22 -24.30 33.50
CA GLU A 489 9.22 -23.45 34.71
C GLU A 489 8.06 -22.42 34.60
N LEU A 490 6.87 -22.80 35.03
CA LEU A 490 5.63 -22.07 34.77
C LEU A 490 5.63 -20.66 35.39
N ASN A 491 6.32 -20.45 36.52
CA ASN A 491 6.45 -19.12 37.13
C ASN A 491 7.30 -18.19 36.28
N LYS A 492 8.46 -18.62 35.81
CA LYS A 492 9.31 -17.83 34.92
C LYS A 492 8.68 -17.54 33.57
N LEU A 493 7.84 -18.45 33.09
CA LEU A 493 7.06 -18.29 31.85
C LEU A 493 5.86 -17.33 32.02
N ASN A 494 5.63 -16.80 33.21
CA ASN A 494 4.46 -15.99 33.59
C ASN A 494 3.12 -16.72 33.52
N LEU A 495 3.13 -18.05 33.44
CA LEU A 495 1.92 -18.88 33.35
C LEU A 495 1.34 -19.24 34.74
N MET A 496 2.16 -19.27 35.79
CA MET A 496 1.75 -19.56 37.16
C MET A 496 2.34 -18.52 38.10
N LYS A 497 1.49 -17.88 38.93
CA LYS A 497 1.92 -16.84 39.88
C LYS A 497 1.81 -17.31 41.36
N ARG A 498 1.10 -18.42 41.60
CA ARG A 498 0.84 -18.92 42.95
C ARG A 498 2.12 -19.39 43.64
N ASP A 499 2.94 -20.15 42.91
CA ASP A 499 4.14 -20.80 43.41
C ASP A 499 5.38 -20.11 42.82
N SER A 500 6.40 -19.81 43.65
CA SER A 500 7.65 -19.15 43.20
C SER A 500 8.55 -20.14 42.43
N ILE A 501 8.43 -21.43 42.73
CA ILE A 501 8.96 -22.57 41.96
C ILE A 501 7.75 -23.34 41.45
N SER A 502 7.69 -23.56 40.14
CA SER A 502 6.57 -24.24 39.51
C SER A 502 7.04 -24.99 38.26
N VAL A 503 7.74 -26.11 38.50
CA VAL A 503 8.30 -26.96 37.43
C VAL A 503 7.28 -28.02 37.04
N PHE A 504 6.96 -28.09 35.77
CA PHE A 504 6.07 -29.09 35.20
C PHE A 504 6.84 -29.94 34.15
N VAL A 505 6.70 -31.24 34.23
CA VAL A 505 7.14 -32.23 33.25
C VAL A 505 5.98 -33.20 33.01
N GLY A 506 5.73 -33.62 31.78
CA GLY A 506 4.69 -34.60 31.49
C GLY A 506 4.15 -34.55 30.07
N LYS A 507 3.41 -35.57 29.71
CA LYS A 507 2.73 -35.69 28.41
C LYS A 507 1.25 -35.39 28.57
N ILE A 508 0.71 -34.52 27.71
CA ILE A 508 -0.70 -34.18 27.70
C ILE A 508 -1.31 -34.62 26.38
N ASP A 509 -2.42 -35.35 26.48
CA ASP A 509 -3.26 -35.72 25.34
C ASP A 509 -4.65 -35.12 25.58
N MET A 510 -5.03 -34.11 24.78
CA MET A 510 -6.24 -33.35 24.94
C MET A 510 -7.17 -33.52 23.74
N ASN A 511 -8.39 -33.92 23.99
CA ASN A 511 -9.47 -33.91 23.00
C ASN A 511 -10.72 -33.33 23.68
N MET A 512 -10.86 -31.99 23.63
CA MET A 512 -11.91 -31.25 24.34
C MET A 512 -12.57 -30.21 23.45
N ILE A 513 -13.86 -29.97 23.70
CA ILE A 513 -14.66 -28.96 23.05
C ILE A 513 -15.32 -28.11 24.14
N GLY A 514 -15.19 -26.78 24.06
CA GLY A 514 -15.81 -25.84 25.01
C GLY A 514 -15.03 -24.54 25.12
N ASN A 515 -15.71 -23.48 25.62
CA ASN A 515 -15.12 -22.14 25.78
C ASN A 515 -14.78 -21.82 27.25
N ASN A 516 -15.35 -22.55 28.17
CA ASN A 516 -15.17 -22.40 29.61
C ASN A 516 -15.45 -23.74 30.30
N LEU A 517 -15.11 -23.82 31.56
CA LEU A 517 -15.26 -25.06 32.35
C LEU A 517 -16.71 -25.58 32.36
N ASN A 518 -17.73 -24.72 32.27
CA ASN A 518 -19.13 -25.12 32.33
C ASN A 518 -19.69 -25.73 31.06
N ASN A 519 -19.08 -25.43 29.89
CA ASN A 519 -19.54 -25.99 28.62
C ASN A 519 -18.52 -26.92 27.96
N THR A 520 -17.40 -27.22 28.64
CA THR A 520 -16.34 -28.08 28.12
C THR A 520 -16.70 -29.58 28.29
N TYR A 521 -16.55 -30.34 27.23
CA TYR A 521 -16.70 -31.81 27.19
C TYR A 521 -15.61 -32.43 26.32
N GLY A 522 -15.31 -33.71 26.56
CA GLY A 522 -14.22 -34.45 25.96
C GLY A 522 -13.30 -35.05 27.01
N SER A 523 -12.03 -35.25 26.68
CA SER A 523 -11.04 -35.84 27.58
C SER A 523 -9.73 -35.08 27.58
N ILE A 524 -9.08 -35.07 28.73
CA ILE A 524 -7.70 -34.67 28.90
C ILE A 524 -6.97 -35.73 29.74
N SER A 525 -5.83 -36.15 29.25
CA SER A 525 -4.96 -37.14 29.92
C SER A 525 -3.59 -36.53 30.19
N PHE A 526 -3.13 -36.69 31.39
CA PHE A 526 -1.75 -36.36 31.81
C PHE A 526 -1.02 -37.67 32.08
N LYS A 527 0.18 -37.85 31.52
CA LYS A 527 0.97 -39.08 31.68
C LYS A 527 2.38 -38.69 32.11
N GLU A 528 3.00 -39.58 32.91
CA GLU A 528 4.40 -39.45 33.37
C GLU A 528 4.64 -38.03 33.94
N THR A 529 3.72 -37.56 34.77
CA THR A 529 3.71 -36.18 35.20
C THR A 529 4.49 -35.96 36.48
N PHE A 530 5.35 -34.96 36.47
CA PHE A 530 6.06 -34.43 37.62
C PHE A 530 5.74 -32.96 37.79
N TYR A 531 5.33 -32.56 38.96
CA TYR A 531 5.09 -31.16 39.32
C TYR A 531 5.80 -30.80 40.61
N GLN A 532 6.66 -29.79 40.58
CA GLN A 532 7.43 -29.32 41.71
C GLN A 532 7.00 -27.93 42.12
N THR A 533 6.85 -27.72 43.42
CA THR A 533 6.66 -26.41 44.07
C THR A 533 7.81 -26.17 45.04
N GLU A 534 7.82 -25.01 45.76
CA GLU A 534 8.84 -24.73 46.79
C GLU A 534 8.87 -25.76 47.93
N ASN A 535 7.73 -26.38 48.22
CA ASN A 535 7.56 -27.21 49.41
C ASN A 535 7.36 -28.68 49.10
N ASN A 536 6.93 -29.04 47.92
CA ASN A 536 6.50 -30.41 47.60
C ASN A 536 6.82 -30.78 46.16
N ASP A 537 7.13 -32.05 45.96
CA ASP A 537 7.25 -32.73 44.68
C ASP A 537 6.09 -33.69 44.49
N PHE A 538 5.42 -33.64 43.38
CA PHE A 538 4.29 -34.49 43.04
C PHE A 538 4.62 -35.30 41.79
N TYR A 539 4.36 -36.58 41.85
CA TYR A 539 4.55 -37.48 40.72
C TYR A 539 3.35 -38.38 40.54
N PHE A 540 2.90 -38.58 39.31
CA PHE A 540 1.85 -39.55 38.95
C PHE A 540 2.03 -40.04 37.51
N ASN A 541 1.68 -41.31 37.25
CA ASN A 541 1.84 -41.93 35.93
C ASN A 541 0.67 -41.58 34.98
N ASP A 542 -0.57 -41.65 35.49
CA ASP A 542 -1.77 -41.45 34.68
C ASP A 542 -2.81 -40.62 35.43
N PHE A 543 -3.35 -39.62 34.77
CA PHE A 543 -4.45 -38.82 35.26
C PHE A 543 -5.39 -38.45 34.12
N LEU A 544 -6.52 -39.16 34.00
CA LEU A 544 -7.51 -38.97 32.94
C LEU A 544 -8.74 -38.28 33.51
N ILE A 545 -9.12 -37.15 32.92
CA ILE A 545 -10.41 -36.51 33.15
C ILE A 545 -11.24 -36.63 31.89
N THR A 546 -12.48 -37.13 32.02
CA THR A 546 -13.46 -37.19 30.95
C THR A 546 -14.70 -36.42 31.34
N SER A 547 -15.14 -35.49 30.53
CA SER A 547 -16.38 -34.73 30.72
C SER A 547 -17.38 -35.13 29.64
N LYS A 548 -18.57 -35.56 30.03
CA LYS A 548 -19.68 -35.91 29.12
C LYS A 548 -20.89 -35.05 29.48
N LYS A 549 -21.66 -34.69 28.48
CA LYS A 549 -22.88 -33.89 28.66
C LYS A 549 -24.04 -34.57 27.95
N ASP A 550 -25.17 -34.75 28.66
CA ASP A 550 -26.42 -35.24 28.13
C ASP A 550 -27.54 -34.30 28.52
N GLY A 551 -27.95 -33.45 27.59
CA GLY A 551 -28.85 -32.31 27.89
C GLY A 551 -28.24 -31.33 28.89
N LEU A 552 -28.91 -31.15 30.03
CA LEU A 552 -28.44 -30.30 31.15
C LEU A 552 -27.54 -31.08 32.12
N LYS A 553 -27.65 -32.39 32.11
CA LYS A 553 -26.87 -33.27 33.01
C LYS A 553 -25.42 -33.38 32.48
N ARG A 554 -24.48 -33.30 33.41
CA ARG A 554 -23.07 -33.44 33.20
C ARG A 554 -22.52 -34.58 34.03
N VAL A 555 -21.56 -35.32 33.47
CA VAL A 555 -20.75 -36.31 34.14
C VAL A 555 -19.29 -35.97 33.93
N ILE A 556 -18.54 -35.81 34.98
CA ILE A 556 -17.07 -35.69 34.96
C ILE A 556 -16.51 -36.92 35.66
N ASP A 557 -15.87 -37.76 34.90
CA ASP A 557 -15.16 -38.93 35.40
C ASP A 557 -13.67 -38.57 35.59
N ILE A 558 -13.11 -38.95 36.72
CA ILE A 558 -11.68 -38.87 37.02
C ILE A 558 -11.16 -40.27 37.20
N ASN A 559 -10.11 -40.63 36.49
CA ASN A 559 -9.48 -41.94 36.58
C ASN A 559 -7.97 -41.78 36.64
N SER A 560 -7.41 -41.98 37.81
CA SER A 560 -5.99 -41.98 38.06
C SER A 560 -5.69 -43.07 39.09
N PRO A 561 -5.09 -44.20 38.69
CA PRO A 561 -4.76 -45.28 39.61
C PRO A 561 -3.84 -44.86 40.75
N ASP A 562 -3.06 -43.77 40.54
CA ASP A 562 -2.06 -43.28 41.51
C ASP A 562 -2.64 -42.24 42.46
N ILE A 563 -3.72 -41.53 42.08
CA ILE A 563 -4.25 -40.38 42.82
C ILE A 563 -5.65 -40.65 43.32
N MET A 564 -6.61 -40.77 42.40
CA MET A 564 -8.02 -40.93 42.72
C MET A 564 -8.82 -41.45 41.53
N THR A 565 -9.88 -42.18 41.85
CA THR A 565 -10.91 -42.52 40.88
C THR A 565 -12.27 -42.07 41.38
N GLY A 566 -13.18 -41.78 40.47
CA GLY A 566 -14.53 -41.37 40.83
C GLY A 566 -15.19 -40.47 39.81
N TYR A 567 -16.32 -39.92 40.18
CA TYR A 567 -17.09 -39.05 39.32
C TYR A 567 -17.86 -37.97 40.07
N ILE A 568 -18.17 -36.90 39.33
CA ILE A 568 -19.21 -35.93 39.70
C ILE A 568 -20.27 -35.95 38.59
N SER A 569 -21.53 -36.05 38.97
CA SER A 569 -22.66 -36.03 38.03
C SER A 569 -23.80 -35.20 38.53
N GLY A 570 -24.48 -34.49 37.64
CA GLY A 570 -25.61 -33.65 38.01
C GLY A 570 -25.90 -32.52 37.01
N GLU A 571 -26.69 -31.58 37.43
CA GLU A 571 -26.93 -30.33 36.75
C GLU A 571 -26.30 -29.19 37.59
N PHE A 572 -25.15 -28.70 37.18
CA PHE A 572 -24.36 -27.75 37.99
C PHE A 572 -23.42 -26.93 37.10
N LEU A 573 -23.08 -25.75 37.62
CA LEU A 573 -21.92 -25.00 37.17
C LEU A 573 -20.70 -25.36 38.02
N ILE A 574 -19.53 -25.53 37.41
CA ILE A 574 -18.31 -25.89 38.15
C ILE A 574 -17.96 -24.80 39.19
N GLU A 575 -18.18 -23.55 38.86
CA GLU A 575 -17.95 -22.41 39.75
C GLU A 575 -18.90 -22.38 40.96
N ASP A 576 -20.08 -22.99 40.86
CA ASP A 576 -21.08 -23.03 41.95
C ASP A 576 -20.84 -24.25 42.89
N ILE A 577 -19.98 -25.21 42.54
CA ILE A 577 -19.70 -26.38 43.39
C ILE A 577 -19.32 -25.99 44.84
N PRO A 578 -18.39 -25.03 45.09
CA PRO A 578 -18.06 -24.64 46.47
C PRO A 578 -19.28 -24.08 47.22
N ASP A 579 -20.09 -23.28 46.54
CA ASP A 579 -21.29 -22.66 47.15
C ASP A 579 -22.39 -23.66 47.40
N LEU A 580 -22.54 -24.69 46.55
CA LEU A 580 -23.44 -25.83 46.80
C LEU A 580 -23.06 -26.57 48.10
N PHE A 581 -21.78 -26.85 48.32
CA PHE A 581 -21.30 -27.47 49.55
C PHE A 581 -21.51 -26.56 50.79
N ILE A 582 -21.19 -25.27 50.67
CA ILE A 582 -21.39 -24.29 51.76
C ILE A 582 -22.88 -24.24 52.14
N ASN A 583 -23.78 -24.19 51.17
CA ASN A 583 -25.22 -24.17 51.41
C ASN A 583 -25.71 -25.49 52.05
N GLY A 584 -25.18 -26.63 51.56
CA GLY A 584 -25.48 -27.92 52.14
C GLY A 584 -25.05 -28.02 53.61
N VAL A 585 -23.83 -27.63 53.93
CA VAL A 585 -23.31 -27.62 55.32
C VAL A 585 -24.05 -26.57 56.17
N GLY A 586 -24.36 -25.41 55.60
CA GLY A 586 -25.11 -24.34 56.26
C GLY A 586 -26.51 -24.75 56.65
N SER A 587 -27.11 -25.76 55.99
CA SER A 587 -28.38 -26.33 56.42
C SER A 587 -28.30 -27.09 57.76
N ILE A 588 -27.09 -27.51 58.17
CA ILE A 588 -26.84 -28.20 59.41
C ILE A 588 -26.23 -27.27 60.47
N TYR A 589 -25.33 -26.37 60.06
CA TYR A 589 -24.59 -25.44 60.93
C TYR A 589 -24.92 -23.98 60.60
N ALA A 590 -25.65 -23.31 61.47
CA ALA A 590 -26.15 -21.93 61.30
C ALA A 590 -25.05 -20.85 61.11
N ASN A 591 -23.79 -21.16 61.40
CA ASN A 591 -22.67 -20.24 61.23
C ASN A 591 -22.26 -20.04 59.76
N PHE A 592 -22.67 -20.90 58.83
CA PHE A 592 -22.43 -20.75 57.40
C PHE A 592 -23.60 -20.00 56.76
N LYS A 593 -23.37 -18.79 56.29
CA LYS A 593 -24.39 -18.01 55.59
C LYS A 593 -24.61 -18.60 54.19
N PRO A 594 -25.84 -18.93 53.79
CA PRO A 594 -26.13 -19.48 52.49
C PRO A 594 -25.84 -18.45 51.39
N LYS A 595 -25.22 -18.92 50.31
CA LYS A 595 -24.97 -18.14 49.11
C LYS A 595 -26.09 -18.37 48.10
N LYS A 596 -26.40 -17.33 47.32
CA LYS A 596 -27.48 -17.39 46.35
C LYS A 596 -27.05 -18.14 45.09
N ILE A 597 -27.58 -19.33 44.88
CA ILE A 597 -27.47 -20.08 43.62
C ILE A 597 -28.75 -19.81 42.82
N THR A 598 -28.59 -19.37 41.57
CA THR A 598 -29.69 -18.85 40.74
C THR A 598 -30.48 -19.94 40.00
N LYS A 599 -29.96 -21.14 39.93
CA LYS A 599 -30.55 -22.30 39.23
C LYS A 599 -30.81 -23.45 40.22
N ASN A 600 -31.69 -24.37 39.81
CA ASN A 600 -31.88 -25.62 40.52
C ASN A 600 -30.71 -26.55 40.19
N GLU A 601 -29.70 -26.55 41.02
CA GLU A 601 -28.49 -27.30 40.81
C GLU A 601 -28.42 -28.49 41.78
N TYR A 602 -27.88 -29.59 41.30
CA TYR A 602 -27.56 -30.76 42.13
C TYR A 602 -26.31 -31.45 41.63
N ILE A 603 -25.55 -32.03 42.56
CA ILE A 603 -24.39 -32.88 42.28
C ILE A 603 -24.52 -34.18 43.04
N ASN A 604 -24.12 -35.27 42.39
CA ASN A 604 -23.81 -36.54 43.01
C ASN A 604 -22.34 -36.84 42.75
N PHE A 605 -21.64 -37.34 43.74
CA PHE A 605 -20.21 -37.62 43.64
C PHE A 605 -19.87 -38.89 44.42
N ASP A 606 -18.87 -39.63 43.92
CA ASP A 606 -18.27 -40.82 44.57
C ASP A 606 -16.81 -40.89 44.16
N PHE A 607 -15.90 -40.70 45.12
CA PHE A 607 -14.47 -40.70 44.94
C PHE A 607 -13.76 -41.65 45.88
N GLU A 608 -12.76 -42.34 45.38
CA GLU A 608 -11.78 -43.09 46.16
C GLU A 608 -10.40 -42.48 45.92
N ILE A 609 -9.73 -42.07 46.99
CA ILE A 609 -8.45 -41.31 46.96
C ILE A 609 -7.35 -42.24 47.43
N TYR A 610 -6.35 -42.48 46.57
CA TYR A 610 -5.25 -43.42 46.83
C TYR A 610 -3.98 -42.77 47.36
N ASN A 611 -3.78 -41.48 47.13
CA ASN A 611 -2.54 -40.79 47.45
C ASN A 611 -2.81 -39.35 47.95
N LYS A 612 -1.85 -38.80 48.71
CA LYS A 612 -1.87 -37.44 49.29
C LYS A 612 -1.76 -36.28 48.28
N LEU A 613 -1.88 -36.58 46.95
CA LEU A 613 -1.72 -35.56 45.91
C LEU A 613 -2.87 -34.53 45.83
N ILE A 614 -3.90 -34.64 46.65
CA ILE A 614 -4.97 -33.62 46.77
C ILE A 614 -4.41 -32.22 47.13
N GLY A 615 -3.24 -32.21 47.78
CA GLY A 615 -2.51 -30.99 48.14
C GLY A 615 -2.07 -30.16 46.92
N ILE A 616 -2.02 -30.71 45.69
CA ILE A 616 -1.80 -29.91 44.46
C ILE A 616 -2.95 -28.93 44.27
N PHE A 617 -4.19 -29.35 44.56
CA PHE A 617 -5.40 -28.59 44.33
C PHE A 617 -5.78 -27.76 45.57
N VAL A 618 -5.58 -28.33 46.73
CA VAL A 618 -5.92 -27.72 48.05
C VAL A 618 -4.71 -27.91 48.98
N PRO A 619 -3.73 -27.02 49.01
CA PRO A 619 -2.46 -27.19 49.74
C PRO A 619 -2.62 -27.35 51.27
N GLN A 620 -3.77 -26.92 51.82
CA GLN A 620 -4.09 -26.98 53.26
C GLN A 620 -4.71 -28.32 53.68
N LEU A 621 -4.94 -29.22 52.72
CA LEU A 621 -5.68 -30.47 52.98
C LEU A 621 -4.91 -31.66 52.47
N GLU A 622 -4.63 -32.63 53.33
CA GLU A 622 -4.06 -33.93 52.92
C GLU A 622 -4.97 -35.05 53.46
N PHE A 623 -5.23 -36.04 52.60
CA PHE A 623 -5.97 -37.25 52.96
C PHE A 623 -5.04 -38.47 53.04
N GLY A 624 -5.35 -39.40 53.89
CA GLY A 624 -4.73 -40.69 53.89
C GLY A 624 -5.13 -41.53 52.68
N ASN A 625 -4.30 -42.53 52.32
CA ASN A 625 -4.64 -43.46 51.27
C ASN A 625 -5.93 -44.20 51.54
N ASP A 626 -6.69 -44.57 50.52
CA ASP A 626 -7.99 -45.25 50.57
C ASP A 626 -9.10 -44.39 51.25
N THR A 627 -8.96 -43.05 51.17
CA THR A 627 -10.00 -42.11 51.58
C THR A 627 -11.18 -42.21 50.62
N ARG A 628 -12.36 -42.44 51.14
CA ARG A 628 -13.60 -42.48 50.37
C ARG A 628 -14.50 -41.32 50.69
N ILE A 629 -14.99 -40.64 49.62
CA ILE A 629 -15.86 -39.49 49.70
C ILE A 629 -17.04 -39.71 48.77
N LYS A 630 -18.26 -39.81 49.35
CA LYS A 630 -19.48 -40.02 48.57
C LYS A 630 -20.61 -39.15 49.04
N GLY A 631 -21.42 -38.66 48.10
CA GLY A 631 -22.55 -37.87 48.54
C GLY A 631 -23.39 -37.26 47.43
N SER A 632 -24.30 -36.39 47.88
CA SER A 632 -25.12 -35.58 47.01
C SER A 632 -25.47 -34.24 47.69
N VAL A 633 -25.54 -33.20 46.87
CA VAL A 633 -25.94 -31.86 47.31
C VAL A 633 -27.02 -31.34 46.37
N TYR A 634 -28.07 -30.73 46.93
CA TYR A 634 -29.20 -30.16 46.19
C TYR A 634 -29.41 -28.73 46.61
N SER A 635 -29.36 -27.80 45.68
CA SER A 635 -29.48 -26.35 45.95
C SER A 635 -30.90 -26.00 46.43
N ASN A 636 -31.95 -26.64 45.89
CA ASN A 636 -33.35 -26.33 46.19
C ASN A 636 -33.78 -26.77 47.59
N GLU A 637 -33.22 -27.82 48.07
CA GLU A 637 -33.63 -28.43 49.34
C GLU A 637 -32.69 -28.02 50.47
N SER A 638 -31.61 -27.29 50.17
CA SER A 638 -30.47 -27.03 51.07
C SER A 638 -30.07 -28.35 51.79
N LYS A 639 -30.06 -29.43 51.01
CA LYS A 639 -29.88 -30.78 51.56
C LYS A 639 -28.53 -31.31 51.10
N ILE A 640 -27.79 -31.83 52.04
CA ILE A 640 -26.54 -32.53 51.81
C ILE A 640 -26.63 -33.95 52.35
N LYS A 641 -26.16 -34.90 51.53
CA LYS A 641 -25.82 -36.24 52.01
C LYS A 641 -24.32 -36.37 51.78
N PHE A 642 -23.57 -36.74 52.81
CA PHE A 642 -22.12 -36.79 52.76
C PHE A 642 -21.60 -37.92 53.61
N ASP A 643 -20.97 -38.88 52.99
CA ASP A 643 -20.30 -40.00 53.63
C ASP A 643 -18.79 -39.83 53.37
N PHE A 644 -18.02 -39.70 54.46
CA PHE A 644 -16.58 -39.51 54.42
C PHE A 644 -15.91 -40.56 55.31
N GLU A 645 -14.92 -41.24 54.80
CA GLU A 645 -14.08 -42.13 55.55
C GLU A 645 -12.63 -41.96 55.14
N SER A 646 -11.76 -41.60 56.05
CA SER A 646 -10.33 -41.44 55.86
C SER A 646 -9.54 -42.09 56.99
N PRO A 647 -8.50 -42.90 56.71
CA PRO A 647 -7.64 -43.41 57.73
C PRO A 647 -6.85 -42.34 58.50
N GLU A 648 -6.51 -41.22 57.82
CA GLU A 648 -5.90 -40.04 58.38
C GLU A 648 -6.23 -38.78 57.54
N MET A 649 -6.21 -37.62 58.17
CA MET A 649 -6.38 -36.34 57.49
C MET A 649 -5.50 -35.27 58.17
N ILE A 650 -4.89 -34.41 57.36
CA ILE A 650 -4.21 -33.21 57.83
C ILE A 650 -4.98 -32.01 57.29
N VAL A 651 -5.41 -31.12 58.21
CA VAL A 651 -6.13 -29.88 57.85
C VAL A 651 -5.45 -28.70 58.54
N PHE A 652 -4.94 -27.75 57.76
CA PHE A 652 -4.17 -26.61 58.26
C PHE A 652 -3.10 -27.03 59.28
N ASN A 653 -2.28 -28.04 58.93
CA ASN A 653 -1.25 -28.63 59.73
C ASN A 653 -1.69 -29.33 61.03
N ASN A 654 -2.98 -29.54 61.20
CA ASN A 654 -3.50 -30.32 62.32
C ASN A 654 -3.78 -31.77 61.84
N TYR A 655 -3.13 -32.73 62.49
CA TYR A 655 -3.31 -34.14 62.22
C TYR A 655 -4.55 -34.67 62.92
N LEU A 656 -5.38 -35.37 62.12
CA LEU A 656 -6.54 -36.09 62.59
C LEU A 656 -6.36 -37.57 62.24
N GLY A 657 -6.51 -38.45 63.18
CA GLY A 657 -6.49 -39.92 62.98
C GLY A 657 -7.70 -40.37 62.17
N LYS A 658 -8.10 -41.61 62.29
CA LYS A 658 -9.24 -42.17 61.58
C LYS A 658 -10.50 -41.28 61.71
N VAL A 659 -10.96 -40.74 60.60
CA VAL A 659 -12.14 -39.88 60.50
C VAL A 659 -13.24 -40.59 59.74
N LYS A 660 -14.43 -40.64 60.34
CA LYS A 660 -15.61 -41.22 59.68
C LYS A 660 -16.80 -40.36 59.92
#